data_f9eb9707ead4c5e38985b5822749de20
#
_entry.id   f9eb9707ead4c5e38985b5822749de20
#
_cell.length_a   1.000
_cell.length_b   1.000
_cell.length_c   1.000
_cell.angle_alpha   90.00
_cell.angle_beta   90.00
_cell.angle_gamma   90.00
#
_symmetry.space_group_name_H-M   'P 1'
#
loop_
_entity.id
_entity.type
_entity.pdbx_description
1 polymer ?
#
loop_
_entity_poly.entity_id
_entity_poly.type
_entity_poly.pdbx_seq_one_letter_code
_entity_poly.pdbx_strand_id
1 'polypeptide(L)'
;MRLRSLLLTAVAALLMVQCAPSTLEFKLGDAQTVIPMTIKQGATTHFMTDYYPQWEGASNVTCDDARLTLTAKDDTWKEFEVTTEAEALVSTIDVWHGDEKLSIVVLGGKRDAESYMSSVNSENGVITVEATKPVVEAVAMWQNNRISDVKFEGNNIVVTLPEQANKFDRSMVRVFATSAEGRFNDILLPLEKGEVVTDAKQIRRKDFHSQILYSLMIDRFNNGNKENDWKLNSPEVLDKVDYQGGDIAGITSKIEDGFFTDLGVTTIWISPITQNPYDAWGQNYNPDTKFSGYHGYWPIYSTVVDKRFGTDEELRSMLSTAHGQELNVILDYVANHLHINSPVLQAHPDWTTELMLPDGRKNIGQWDGETRLTTWFDEHIPTLDLERYEVCDPMTDSALHWVRNFDFDGFRHDACKHIPLDYWRMLTHKMKSSMPDRELWQIGETYGDVELIGSYVKSGMIDSQFDFNLYHTSRDVIVDEARSMRDIAAVVEESEAAYGSHHTMGNITGNHDKPRFISLAGGDMPLGWYDDKAPGWHREIVVGDMYKGHTGLELLKAIISTVPGVPCIYQGDEYGVPGANDPDNRDMMTFECENDYQTKQLEATKALLHVRRGSMPLMYGDFRTLYVDDAVWVFLRHYMGEWTMVALNIRYDAANVTVQLPEFAKCGGLEVALATEGGEAKCLGEGRIELSVPARGYVIVNK
;
A
#
# COMPACT_ATOMS: atom_id res chain seq x y z
N MET A 1 -52.58 46.00 1.47
CA MET A 1 -51.81 45.01 2.24
C MET A 1 -51.54 43.70 1.51
N ARG A 2 -52.08 43.42 0.33
CA ARG A 2 -51.86 42.16 -0.43
C ARG A 2 -50.76 42.21 -1.52
N LEU A 3 -50.27 43.43 -1.88
CA LEU A 3 -49.20 43.56 -2.91
C LEU A 3 -47.77 43.49 -2.32
N ARG A 4 -47.58 43.76 -1.01
CA ARG A 4 -46.24 43.67 -0.39
C ARG A 4 -45.88 42.22 0.02
N SER A 5 -46.82 41.35 0.18
CA SER A 5 -46.59 39.93 0.52
C SER A 5 -46.16 39.11 -0.71
N LEU A 6 -46.58 39.47 -1.91
CA LEU A 6 -46.20 38.80 -3.17
C LEU A 6 -44.82 39.19 -3.66
N LEU A 7 -44.35 40.40 -3.34
CA LEU A 7 -43.00 40.83 -3.70
C LEU A 7 -41.92 40.20 -2.77
N LEU A 8 -42.22 39.96 -1.51
CA LEU A 8 -41.30 39.31 -0.59
C LEU A 8 -41.13 37.79 -0.88
N THR A 9 -42.23 37.13 -1.32
CA THR A 9 -42.17 35.73 -1.72
C THR A 9 -41.44 35.53 -3.09
N ALA A 10 -41.57 36.48 -3.99
CA ALA A 10 -40.85 36.44 -5.28
C ALA A 10 -39.36 36.74 -5.10
N VAL A 11 -38.96 37.61 -4.18
CA VAL A 11 -37.56 37.92 -3.86
C VAL A 11 -36.90 36.78 -3.08
N ALA A 12 -37.65 36.11 -2.18
CA ALA A 12 -37.16 34.91 -1.50
C ALA A 12 -37.01 33.72 -2.44
N ALA A 13 -37.90 33.58 -3.45
CA ALA A 13 -37.79 32.54 -4.48
C ALA A 13 -36.68 32.84 -5.51
N LEU A 14 -36.35 34.13 -5.77
CA LEU A 14 -35.21 34.51 -6.62
C LEU A 14 -33.86 34.41 -5.90
N LEU A 15 -33.82 34.44 -4.56
CA LEU A 15 -32.60 34.25 -3.78
C LEU A 15 -32.27 32.78 -3.52
N MET A 16 -33.18 31.87 -3.80
CA MET A 16 -32.92 30.40 -3.70
C MET A 16 -32.51 29.77 -5.05
N VAL A 17 -32.34 30.52 -6.12
CA VAL A 17 -31.93 30.04 -7.43
C VAL A 17 -30.46 30.43 -7.75
N GLN A 18 -29.74 30.99 -6.79
CA GLN A 18 -28.35 31.45 -7.01
C GLN A 18 -27.33 30.78 -6.05
N CYS A 19 -27.44 29.51 -5.82
CA CYS A 19 -26.29 28.70 -5.37
C CYS A 19 -26.33 27.37 -6.12
N ALA A 20 -26.19 27.41 -7.43
CA ALA A 20 -25.50 26.31 -8.08
C ALA A 20 -24.03 26.47 -7.63
N PRO A 21 -23.44 25.48 -6.98
CA PRO A 21 -22.03 25.57 -6.61
C PRO A 21 -21.24 25.90 -7.87
N SER A 22 -20.38 26.91 -7.77
CA SER A 22 -19.35 27.14 -8.75
C SER A 22 -18.67 25.79 -9.02
N THR A 23 -18.49 25.43 -10.29
CA THR A 23 -17.77 24.24 -10.68
C THR A 23 -16.47 24.18 -9.86
N LEU A 24 -16.39 23.23 -8.93
CA LEU A 24 -15.22 23.02 -8.11
C LEU A 24 -14.03 22.85 -9.02
N GLU A 25 -13.03 23.68 -8.83
CA GLU A 25 -11.76 23.54 -9.50
C GLU A 25 -11.05 22.37 -8.81
N PHE A 26 -11.05 21.22 -9.46
CA PHE A 26 -10.51 19.99 -8.94
C PHE A 26 -8.98 20.09 -8.83
N LYS A 27 -8.42 19.85 -7.65
CA LYS A 27 -6.98 19.75 -7.43
C LYS A 27 -6.52 18.31 -7.57
N LEU A 28 -5.48 18.07 -8.37
CA LEU A 28 -4.97 16.71 -8.67
C LEU A 28 -4.61 15.92 -7.40
N GLY A 29 -4.05 16.56 -6.39
CA GLY A 29 -3.70 15.97 -5.10
C GLY A 29 -4.87 15.40 -4.30
N ASP A 30 -6.10 15.87 -4.56
CA ASP A 30 -7.30 15.41 -3.84
C ASP A 30 -7.81 14.06 -4.34
N ALA A 31 -7.41 13.65 -5.56
CA ALA A 31 -7.93 12.45 -6.23
C ALA A 31 -7.53 11.13 -5.57
N GLN A 32 -6.39 11.10 -4.93
CA GLN A 32 -5.75 9.84 -4.56
C GLN A 32 -6.13 9.33 -3.17
N THR A 33 -6.83 10.11 -2.37
CA THR A 33 -7.10 9.81 -0.96
C THR A 33 -8.54 9.54 -0.62
N VAL A 34 -9.44 9.55 -1.60
CA VAL A 34 -10.85 9.17 -1.34
C VAL A 34 -11.00 7.67 -1.43
N ILE A 35 -10.95 7.05 -0.28
CA ILE A 35 -11.23 5.62 -0.11
C ILE A 35 -12.69 5.47 0.26
N PRO A 36 -13.44 4.55 -0.37
CA PRO A 36 -14.84 4.30 -0.02
C PRO A 36 -14.99 3.94 1.45
N MET A 37 -15.98 4.56 2.11
CA MET A 37 -16.35 4.20 3.47
C MET A 37 -17.18 2.92 3.46
N THR A 38 -16.73 1.87 4.10
CA THR A 38 -17.51 0.65 4.30
C THR A 38 -18.24 0.71 5.65
N ILE A 39 -19.56 0.49 5.63
CA ILE A 39 -20.41 0.47 6.81
C ILE A 39 -21.08 -0.90 6.95
N LYS A 40 -21.29 -1.33 8.20
CA LYS A 40 -21.99 -2.60 8.50
C LYS A 40 -23.46 -2.29 8.82
N GLN A 41 -24.40 -3.11 8.34
CA GLN A 41 -25.82 -3.00 8.68
C GLN A 41 -26.03 -3.01 10.19
N GLY A 42 -26.84 -2.08 10.67
CA GLY A 42 -27.17 -1.94 12.09
C GLY A 42 -26.02 -1.50 12.99
N ALA A 43 -24.84 -1.19 12.43
CA ALA A 43 -23.69 -0.69 13.19
C ALA A 43 -23.47 0.80 12.94
N THR A 44 -22.92 1.48 13.93
CA THR A 44 -22.47 2.87 13.81
C THR A 44 -21.05 2.90 13.30
N THR A 45 -20.81 3.59 12.20
CA THR A 45 -19.47 3.84 11.68
C THR A 45 -19.11 5.29 11.93
N HIS A 46 -18.03 5.51 12.64
CA HIS A 46 -17.50 6.82 12.94
C HIS A 46 -16.69 7.35 11.76
N PHE A 47 -16.92 8.60 11.40
CA PHE A 47 -16.21 9.27 10.31
C PHE A 47 -15.69 10.63 10.77
N MET A 48 -14.47 10.93 10.38
CA MET A 48 -13.89 12.25 10.51
C MET A 48 -13.69 12.83 9.12
N THR A 49 -14.04 14.10 8.95
CA THR A 49 -13.72 14.81 7.70
C THR A 49 -12.20 14.92 7.53
N ASP A 50 -11.73 15.12 6.31
CA ASP A 50 -10.30 15.29 6.00
C ASP A 50 -9.67 16.51 6.67
N TYR A 51 -10.46 17.27 7.40
CA TYR A 51 -10.03 18.50 8.02
C TYR A 51 -9.50 18.24 9.41
N TYR A 52 -8.37 18.85 9.64
CA TYR A 52 -7.63 18.80 10.86
C TYR A 52 -8.43 19.48 12.01
N PRO A 53 -8.38 18.98 13.28
CA PRO A 53 -9.18 19.52 14.39
C PRO A 53 -9.00 21.01 14.66
N GLN A 54 -7.86 21.60 14.30
CA GLN A 54 -7.54 23.02 14.45
C GLN A 54 -8.00 23.88 13.29
N TRP A 55 -8.57 23.29 12.27
CA TRP A 55 -9.03 24.02 11.13
C TRP A 55 -10.20 24.94 11.48
N GLU A 56 -10.07 26.23 11.19
CA GLU A 56 -11.07 27.23 11.50
C GLU A 56 -12.24 27.14 10.52
N GLY A 57 -13.40 26.75 10.98
CA GLY A 57 -14.64 26.67 10.21
C GLY A 57 -15.39 25.38 10.43
N ALA A 58 -16.69 25.45 10.21
CA ALA A 58 -17.56 24.29 10.26
C ALA A 58 -17.57 23.58 8.90
N SER A 59 -17.52 22.26 8.92
CA SER A 59 -17.91 21.43 7.78
C SER A 59 -19.43 21.42 7.66
N ASN A 60 -19.93 21.15 6.46
CA ASN A 60 -21.34 20.81 6.25
C ASN A 60 -21.39 19.45 5.55
N VAL A 61 -22.20 18.55 6.07
CA VAL A 61 -22.33 17.19 5.53
C VAL A 61 -23.74 16.98 5.04
N THR A 62 -23.89 16.58 3.79
CA THR A 62 -25.19 16.32 3.17
C THR A 62 -25.24 14.92 2.57
N CYS A 63 -26.41 14.29 2.59
CA CYS A 63 -26.68 13.01 1.97
C CYS A 63 -28.12 12.98 1.47
N ASP A 64 -28.29 12.65 0.20
CA ASP A 64 -29.63 12.55 -0.41
C ASP A 64 -30.23 11.15 -0.22
N ASP A 65 -29.48 10.16 0.26
CA ASP A 65 -29.94 8.80 0.45
C ASP A 65 -30.60 8.60 1.83
N ALA A 66 -31.90 8.47 1.83
CA ALA A 66 -32.70 8.28 3.04
C ALA A 66 -32.40 6.98 3.82
N ARG A 67 -31.62 6.05 3.24
CA ARG A 67 -31.18 4.82 3.93
C ARG A 67 -29.98 5.07 4.84
N LEU A 68 -29.34 6.22 4.73
CA LEU A 68 -28.25 6.63 5.58
C LEU A 68 -28.75 7.61 6.64
N THR A 69 -28.40 7.36 7.88
CA THR A 69 -28.60 8.31 8.98
C THR A 69 -27.26 8.87 9.39
N LEU A 70 -27.15 10.19 9.35
CA LEU A 70 -25.96 10.95 9.70
C LEU A 70 -26.21 11.66 11.04
N THR A 71 -25.29 11.52 11.98
CA THR A 71 -25.35 12.19 13.29
C THR A 71 -24.04 12.91 13.55
N ALA A 72 -24.06 14.24 13.55
CA ALA A 72 -22.91 15.04 13.92
C ALA A 72 -22.58 14.89 15.41
N LYS A 73 -21.31 14.88 15.77
CA LYS A 73 -20.88 14.91 17.17
C LYS A 73 -20.98 16.31 17.78
N ASP A 74 -20.82 17.33 16.94
CA ASP A 74 -20.96 18.74 17.33
C ASP A 74 -21.45 19.60 16.13
N ASP A 75 -21.59 20.89 16.35
CA ASP A 75 -22.06 21.82 15.33
C ASP A 75 -21.05 22.04 14.18
N THR A 76 -19.83 21.53 14.29
CA THR A 76 -18.78 21.69 13.25
C THR A 76 -18.85 20.64 12.16
N TRP A 77 -19.49 19.52 12.38
CA TRP A 77 -19.51 18.36 11.49
C TRP A 77 -18.12 17.82 11.09
N LYS A 78 -17.10 18.15 11.87
CA LYS A 78 -15.76 17.57 11.66
C LYS A 78 -15.74 16.08 11.96
N GLU A 79 -16.55 15.66 12.91
CA GLU A 79 -16.82 14.28 13.23
C GLU A 79 -18.32 13.98 13.15
N PHE A 80 -18.65 12.86 12.54
CA PHE A 80 -20.03 12.39 12.46
C PHE A 80 -20.11 10.87 12.43
N GLU A 81 -21.26 10.37 12.74
CA GLU A 81 -21.59 8.95 12.70
C GLU A 81 -22.51 8.65 11.52
N VAL A 82 -22.31 7.50 10.91
CA VAL A 82 -23.14 6.99 9.80
C VAL A 82 -23.70 5.64 10.19
N THR A 83 -25.02 5.48 10.05
CA THR A 83 -25.70 4.20 10.26
C THR A 83 -26.60 3.87 9.07
N THR A 84 -26.82 2.57 8.81
CA THR A 84 -27.76 2.07 7.81
C THR A 84 -28.37 0.75 8.24
N GLU A 85 -29.64 0.54 7.90
CA GLU A 85 -30.33 -0.75 8.00
C GLU A 85 -30.39 -1.49 6.65
N ALA A 86 -29.81 -0.92 5.59
CA ALA A 86 -29.80 -1.55 4.27
C ALA A 86 -28.89 -2.79 4.25
N GLU A 87 -29.37 -3.87 3.63
CA GLU A 87 -28.60 -5.12 3.45
C GLU A 87 -27.49 -4.96 2.41
N ALA A 88 -27.72 -4.15 1.38
CA ALA A 88 -26.72 -3.74 0.40
C ALA A 88 -26.96 -2.29 0.00
N LEU A 89 -25.87 -1.53 -0.18
CA LEU A 89 -25.92 -0.11 -0.45
C LEU A 89 -24.68 0.34 -1.22
N VAL A 90 -24.90 1.15 -2.24
CA VAL A 90 -23.89 2.05 -2.81
C VAL A 90 -24.48 3.46 -2.83
N SER A 91 -23.89 4.38 -2.12
CA SER A 91 -24.36 5.77 -2.00
C SER A 91 -23.21 6.76 -1.89
N THR A 92 -23.52 8.04 -1.78
CA THR A 92 -22.52 9.10 -1.56
C THR A 92 -22.94 10.02 -0.43
N ILE A 93 -21.93 10.47 0.32
CA ILE A 93 -22.02 11.57 1.28
C ILE A 93 -21.18 12.71 0.76
N ASP A 94 -21.73 13.92 0.69
CA ASP A 94 -21.03 15.12 0.30
C ASP A 94 -20.59 15.90 1.56
N VAL A 95 -19.29 16.08 1.70
CA VAL A 95 -18.68 16.91 2.75
C VAL A 95 -18.27 18.24 2.12
N TRP A 96 -18.77 19.32 2.70
CA TRP A 96 -18.51 20.67 2.22
C TRP A 96 -17.62 21.44 3.18
N HIS A 97 -16.72 22.19 2.63
CA HIS A 97 -15.89 23.14 3.33
C HIS A 97 -15.87 24.48 2.57
N GLY A 98 -16.60 25.45 3.05
CA GLY A 98 -16.89 26.66 2.27
C GLY A 98 -17.52 26.28 0.93
N ASP A 99 -16.84 26.61 -0.16
CA ASP A 99 -17.26 26.28 -1.52
C ASP A 99 -16.62 24.98 -2.05
N GLU A 100 -15.73 24.34 -1.30
CA GLU A 100 -15.11 23.07 -1.67
C GLU A 100 -15.98 21.88 -1.26
N LYS A 101 -16.06 20.88 -2.15
CA LYS A 101 -16.86 19.67 -1.93
C LYS A 101 -16.00 18.41 -2.13
N LEU A 102 -16.12 17.47 -1.19
CA LEU A 102 -15.62 16.12 -1.30
C LEU A 102 -16.81 15.16 -1.28
N SER A 103 -16.96 14.34 -2.31
CA SER A 103 -17.97 13.28 -2.31
C SER A 103 -17.33 11.95 -1.91
N ILE A 104 -17.86 11.34 -0.85
CA ILE A 104 -17.37 10.08 -0.30
C ILE A 104 -18.36 9.00 -0.68
N VAL A 105 -17.87 7.92 -1.27
CA VAL A 105 -18.69 6.74 -1.56
C VAL A 105 -18.88 5.96 -0.28
N VAL A 106 -20.13 5.61 0.02
CA VAL A 106 -20.50 4.74 1.15
C VAL A 106 -20.93 3.40 0.60
N LEU A 107 -20.28 2.35 1.09
CA LEU A 107 -20.52 0.98 0.71
C LEU A 107 -21.13 0.24 1.92
N GLY A 108 -22.41 -0.14 1.83
CA GLY A 108 -23.09 -0.92 2.86
C GLY A 108 -23.29 -2.39 2.47
N GLY A 109 -23.39 -3.26 3.46
CA GLY A 109 -23.65 -4.67 3.27
C GLY A 109 -22.45 -5.52 2.87
N LYS A 110 -22.69 -6.81 2.67
CA LYS A 110 -21.66 -7.79 2.34
C LYS A 110 -21.29 -7.70 0.85
N ARG A 111 -19.99 -7.82 0.54
CA ARG A 111 -19.54 -8.14 -0.82
C ARG A 111 -20.00 -9.56 -1.15
N ASP A 112 -20.60 -9.74 -2.30
CA ASP A 112 -20.92 -11.07 -2.83
C ASP A 112 -19.79 -11.54 -3.73
N ALA A 113 -19.04 -12.54 -3.28
CA ALA A 113 -17.92 -13.11 -4.01
C ALA A 113 -18.34 -13.75 -5.37
N GLU A 114 -19.62 -14.13 -5.50
CA GLU A 114 -20.19 -14.63 -6.75
C GLU A 114 -20.57 -13.50 -7.73
N SER A 115 -20.68 -12.26 -7.24
CA SER A 115 -21.02 -11.08 -8.03
C SER A 115 -19.76 -10.35 -8.46
N TYR A 116 -19.59 -10.21 -9.76
CA TYR A 116 -18.40 -9.64 -10.38
C TYR A 116 -18.79 -8.73 -11.54
N MET A 117 -18.15 -7.57 -11.65
CA MET A 117 -18.27 -6.68 -12.80
C MET A 117 -16.90 -6.32 -13.35
N SER A 118 -16.84 -6.03 -14.66
CA SER A 118 -15.62 -5.64 -15.34
C SER A 118 -15.87 -4.59 -16.43
N SER A 119 -14.87 -3.74 -16.63
CA SER A 119 -14.86 -2.77 -17.75
C SER A 119 -14.59 -3.51 -19.06
N VAL A 120 -15.44 -3.33 -20.08
CA VAL A 120 -15.33 -4.08 -21.33
C VAL A 120 -15.11 -3.23 -22.56
N ASN A 121 -15.50 -1.94 -22.51
CA ASN A 121 -15.32 -1.01 -23.61
C ASN A 121 -15.29 0.45 -23.16
N SER A 122 -14.56 1.29 -23.90
CA SER A 122 -14.64 2.76 -23.81
C SER A 122 -14.59 3.36 -25.20
N GLU A 123 -15.56 4.19 -25.53
CA GLU A 123 -15.62 4.87 -26.82
C GLU A 123 -16.28 6.24 -26.68
N ASN A 124 -15.63 7.28 -27.19
CA ASN A 124 -16.15 8.68 -27.20
C ASN A 124 -16.56 9.19 -25.78
N GLY A 125 -15.78 8.89 -24.75
CA GLY A 125 -16.07 9.28 -23.38
C GLY A 125 -17.19 8.49 -22.71
N VAL A 126 -17.62 7.37 -23.32
CA VAL A 126 -18.62 6.44 -22.75
C VAL A 126 -17.93 5.14 -22.37
N ILE A 127 -18.05 4.76 -21.10
CA ILE A 127 -17.49 3.52 -20.56
C ILE A 127 -18.62 2.52 -20.33
N THR A 128 -18.44 1.28 -20.81
CA THR A 128 -19.36 0.17 -20.56
C THR A 128 -18.74 -0.82 -19.58
N VAL A 129 -19.51 -1.16 -18.57
CA VAL A 129 -19.19 -2.17 -17.57
C VAL A 129 -20.22 -3.29 -17.64
N GLU A 130 -19.78 -4.54 -17.67
CA GLU A 130 -20.62 -5.74 -17.63
C GLU A 130 -20.48 -6.46 -16.29
N ALA A 131 -21.61 -6.92 -15.77
CA ALA A 131 -21.70 -7.65 -14.52
C ALA A 131 -22.19 -9.08 -14.73
N THR A 132 -21.86 -9.98 -13.81
CA THR A 132 -22.32 -11.38 -13.82
C THR A 132 -23.75 -11.55 -13.34
N LYS A 133 -24.31 -10.53 -12.69
CA LYS A 133 -25.69 -10.50 -12.16
C LYS A 133 -26.37 -9.18 -12.50
N PRO A 134 -27.73 -9.10 -12.47
CA PRO A 134 -28.43 -7.85 -12.67
C PRO A 134 -28.04 -6.79 -11.67
N VAL A 135 -27.79 -5.57 -12.17
CA VAL A 135 -27.45 -4.40 -11.38
C VAL A 135 -28.69 -3.78 -10.79
N VAL A 136 -28.66 -3.51 -9.49
CA VAL A 136 -29.75 -2.83 -8.74
C VAL A 136 -29.44 -1.37 -8.51
N GLU A 137 -28.17 -1.05 -8.23
CA GLU A 137 -27.67 0.31 -8.05
C GLU A 137 -26.29 0.46 -8.65
N ALA A 138 -25.99 1.66 -9.14
CA ALA A 138 -24.66 2.01 -9.62
C ALA A 138 -24.34 3.48 -9.32
N VAL A 139 -23.10 3.73 -8.87
CA VAL A 139 -22.50 5.06 -8.67
C VAL A 139 -21.16 5.08 -9.40
N ALA A 140 -20.92 6.14 -10.18
CA ALA A 140 -19.61 6.39 -10.76
C ALA A 140 -19.05 7.72 -10.27
N MET A 141 -17.75 7.72 -10.00
CA MET A 141 -17.00 8.89 -9.54
C MET A 141 -15.94 9.22 -10.59
N TRP A 142 -15.88 10.47 -11.01
CA TRP A 142 -14.71 11.01 -11.69
C TRP A 142 -13.93 11.83 -10.67
N GLN A 143 -12.73 11.37 -10.34
CA GLN A 143 -11.98 11.91 -9.23
C GLN A 143 -12.84 11.82 -7.95
N ASN A 144 -13.07 12.91 -7.25
CA ASN A 144 -13.91 12.97 -6.05
C ASN A 144 -15.32 13.52 -6.32
N ASN A 145 -15.74 13.54 -7.59
CA ASN A 145 -17.04 14.06 -7.99
C ASN A 145 -17.93 12.97 -8.57
N ARG A 146 -19.17 12.89 -8.08
CA ARG A 146 -20.16 11.97 -8.62
C ARG A 146 -20.52 12.33 -10.06
N ILE A 147 -20.47 11.33 -10.95
CA ILE A 147 -20.93 11.44 -12.33
C ILE A 147 -22.45 11.36 -12.34
N SER A 148 -23.10 12.34 -12.98
CA SER A 148 -24.57 12.38 -13.06
C SER A 148 -25.16 11.49 -14.16
N ASP A 149 -24.43 11.24 -15.24
CA ASP A 149 -24.89 10.39 -16.36
C ASP A 149 -24.39 8.96 -16.22
N VAL A 150 -25.00 8.23 -15.28
CA VAL A 150 -24.81 6.80 -15.06
C VAL A 150 -26.13 6.09 -15.31
N LYS A 151 -26.15 5.13 -16.23
CA LYS A 151 -27.32 4.32 -16.57
C LYS A 151 -27.00 2.85 -16.38
N PHE A 152 -27.96 2.06 -15.94
CA PHE A 152 -27.81 0.63 -15.85
C PHE A 152 -29.12 -0.07 -16.25
N GLU A 153 -28.98 -1.20 -16.94
CA GLU A 153 -30.09 -2.07 -17.35
C GLU A 153 -29.60 -3.53 -17.43
N GLY A 154 -30.29 -4.41 -16.74
CA GLY A 154 -29.86 -5.81 -16.63
C GLY A 154 -28.48 -5.91 -16.01
N ASN A 155 -27.54 -6.48 -16.74
CA ASN A 155 -26.15 -6.68 -16.30
C ASN A 155 -25.21 -5.55 -16.75
N ASN A 156 -25.70 -4.52 -17.42
CA ASN A 156 -24.85 -3.48 -18.01
C ASN A 156 -24.94 -2.17 -17.23
N ILE A 157 -23.79 -1.50 -17.08
CA ILE A 157 -23.66 -0.14 -16.58
C ILE A 157 -22.97 0.70 -17.67
N VAL A 158 -23.53 1.86 -17.95
CA VAL A 158 -22.99 2.82 -18.93
C VAL A 158 -22.71 4.13 -18.21
N VAL A 159 -21.47 4.56 -18.25
CA VAL A 159 -20.98 5.79 -17.61
C VAL A 159 -20.54 6.75 -18.69
N THR A 160 -21.13 7.96 -18.73
CA THR A 160 -20.69 9.04 -19.63
C THR A 160 -19.77 9.99 -18.84
N LEU A 161 -18.53 10.10 -19.29
CA LEU A 161 -17.54 10.98 -18.66
C LEU A 161 -17.92 12.46 -18.78
N PRO A 162 -17.64 13.30 -17.78
CA PRO A 162 -17.83 14.73 -17.88
C PRO A 162 -16.82 15.34 -18.86
N GLU A 163 -17.24 16.38 -19.62
CA GLU A 163 -16.36 17.07 -20.58
C GLU A 163 -15.08 17.64 -19.93
N GLN A 164 -15.13 17.95 -18.62
CA GLN A 164 -13.99 18.43 -17.86
C GLN A 164 -12.84 17.42 -17.81
N ALA A 165 -13.13 16.11 -17.91
CA ALA A 165 -12.10 15.07 -17.90
C ALA A 165 -11.05 15.30 -19.00
N ASN A 166 -11.43 15.90 -20.15
CA ASN A 166 -10.53 16.20 -21.26
C ASN A 166 -9.49 17.29 -20.94
N LYS A 167 -9.68 18.03 -19.84
CA LYS A 167 -8.76 19.12 -19.44
C LYS A 167 -7.63 18.65 -18.55
N PHE A 168 -7.72 17.45 -18.01
CA PHE A 168 -6.73 16.89 -17.10
C PHE A 168 -5.80 15.94 -17.84
N ASP A 169 -4.50 16.13 -17.68
CA ASP A 169 -3.49 15.25 -18.27
C ASP A 169 -3.56 13.83 -17.69
N ARG A 170 -3.97 13.70 -16.42
CA ARG A 170 -4.24 12.42 -15.74
C ARG A 170 -5.41 12.59 -14.77
N SER A 171 -6.33 11.66 -14.79
CA SER A 171 -7.46 11.58 -13.86
C SER A 171 -7.93 10.12 -13.74
N MET A 172 -8.94 9.86 -12.90
CA MET A 172 -9.46 8.50 -12.69
C MET A 172 -10.97 8.47 -12.62
N VAL A 173 -11.55 7.37 -13.10
CA VAL A 173 -12.95 7.01 -12.88
C VAL A 173 -13.02 5.76 -12.02
N ARG A 174 -13.95 5.77 -11.05
CA ARG A 174 -14.30 4.58 -10.27
C ARG A 174 -15.79 4.30 -10.43
N VAL A 175 -16.16 3.01 -10.54
CA VAL A 175 -17.55 2.57 -10.66
C VAL A 175 -17.84 1.57 -9.56
N PHE A 176 -18.95 1.78 -8.86
CA PHE A 176 -19.44 0.95 -7.77
C PHE A 176 -20.86 0.53 -8.05
N ALA A 177 -21.23 -0.71 -7.71
CA ALA A 177 -22.58 -1.21 -7.92
C ALA A 177 -22.99 -2.29 -6.92
N THR A 178 -24.31 -2.55 -6.86
CA THR A 178 -24.91 -3.66 -6.11
C THR A 178 -25.78 -4.52 -7.00
N SER A 179 -25.85 -5.80 -6.66
CA SER A 179 -26.90 -6.75 -7.09
C SER A 179 -27.93 -6.94 -5.98
N ALA A 180 -28.92 -7.80 -6.20
CA ALA A 180 -29.87 -8.18 -5.17
C ALA A 180 -29.23 -9.02 -4.04
N GLU A 181 -28.11 -9.68 -4.30
CA GLU A 181 -27.40 -10.56 -3.38
C GLU A 181 -26.30 -9.84 -2.58
N GLY A 182 -25.90 -8.64 -3.01
CA GLY A 182 -24.85 -7.88 -2.35
C GLY A 182 -24.10 -6.94 -3.26
N ARG A 183 -22.94 -6.44 -2.77
CA ARG A 183 -22.08 -5.54 -3.54
C ARG A 183 -21.22 -6.31 -4.54
N PHE A 184 -20.95 -5.69 -5.68
CA PHE A 184 -19.88 -6.09 -6.59
C PHE A 184 -18.50 -5.63 -6.10
N ASN A 185 -17.43 -6.07 -6.80
CA ASN A 185 -16.15 -5.34 -6.82
C ASN A 185 -16.36 -3.92 -7.34
N ASP A 186 -15.37 -3.04 -7.18
CA ASP A 186 -15.35 -1.76 -7.88
C ASP A 186 -14.45 -1.81 -9.12
N ILE A 187 -14.67 -0.87 -10.02
CA ILE A 187 -13.86 -0.66 -11.23
C ILE A 187 -13.03 0.61 -11.04
N LEU A 188 -11.76 0.56 -11.43
CA LEU A 188 -10.88 1.72 -11.47
C LEU A 188 -10.24 1.84 -12.85
N LEU A 189 -10.40 3.02 -13.47
CA LEU A 189 -9.86 3.31 -14.81
C LEU A 189 -9.05 4.61 -14.77
N PRO A 190 -7.72 4.57 -15.02
CA PRO A 190 -6.95 5.77 -15.26
C PRO A 190 -7.31 6.39 -16.63
N LEU A 191 -7.38 7.71 -16.65
CA LEU A 191 -7.69 8.50 -17.84
C LEU A 191 -6.49 9.38 -18.21
N GLU A 192 -6.23 9.52 -19.49
CA GLU A 192 -5.35 10.53 -20.07
C GLU A 192 -6.16 11.46 -20.96
N LYS A 193 -6.31 12.73 -20.55
CA LYS A 193 -7.14 13.72 -21.29
C LYS A 193 -8.54 13.21 -21.62
N GLY A 194 -9.18 12.55 -20.65
CA GLY A 194 -10.53 12.01 -20.79
C GLY A 194 -10.63 10.66 -21.53
N GLU A 195 -9.55 10.14 -22.09
CA GLU A 195 -9.51 8.82 -22.70
C GLU A 195 -9.00 7.77 -21.70
N VAL A 196 -9.62 6.60 -21.71
CA VAL A 196 -9.19 5.49 -20.84
C VAL A 196 -7.82 4.98 -21.29
N VAL A 197 -6.89 4.88 -20.34
CA VAL A 197 -5.56 4.31 -20.57
C VAL A 197 -5.68 2.80 -20.72
N THR A 198 -5.33 2.26 -21.88
CA THR A 198 -5.43 0.84 -22.21
C THR A 198 -4.08 0.16 -22.48
N ASP A 199 -3.03 0.95 -22.76
CA ASP A 199 -1.69 0.42 -23.00
C ASP A 199 -0.78 0.68 -21.80
N ALA A 200 -0.16 -0.37 -21.26
CA ALA A 200 0.80 -0.28 -20.16
C ALA A 200 1.96 0.68 -20.42
N LYS A 201 2.29 0.96 -21.70
CA LYS A 201 3.31 1.96 -22.07
C LYS A 201 2.90 3.41 -21.80
N GLN A 202 1.61 3.66 -21.59
CA GLN A 202 1.09 4.98 -21.22
C GLN A 202 1.15 5.22 -19.71
N ILE A 203 1.44 4.20 -18.93
CA ILE A 203 1.58 4.30 -17.47
C ILE A 203 2.75 5.23 -17.14
N ARG A 204 2.50 6.14 -16.21
CA ARG A 204 3.45 7.15 -15.75
C ARG A 204 4.04 6.81 -14.40
N ARG A 205 5.18 7.39 -14.10
CA ARG A 205 5.88 7.23 -12.81
C ARG A 205 4.97 7.45 -11.58
N LYS A 206 4.00 8.35 -11.68
CA LYS A 206 3.07 8.70 -10.59
C LYS A 206 1.77 7.89 -10.56
N ASP A 207 1.60 6.90 -11.41
CA ASP A 207 0.45 5.98 -11.37
C ASP A 207 0.68 4.93 -10.27
N PHE A 208 0.21 5.19 -9.06
CA PHE A 208 0.60 4.42 -7.86
C PHE A 208 0.16 2.95 -7.88
N HIS A 209 -0.92 2.58 -8.58
CA HIS A 209 -1.35 1.19 -8.74
C HIS A 209 -0.37 0.34 -9.58
N SER A 210 0.49 1.00 -10.35
CA SER A 210 1.50 0.34 -11.18
C SER A 210 2.84 0.15 -10.46
N GLN A 211 2.99 0.64 -9.23
CA GLN A 211 4.27 0.64 -8.53
C GLN A 211 4.74 -0.78 -8.19
N ILE A 212 6.06 -0.92 -8.20
CA ILE A 212 6.80 -2.09 -7.73
C ILE A 212 7.91 -1.55 -6.83
N LEU A 213 7.81 -1.84 -5.54
CA LEU A 213 8.76 -1.35 -4.54
C LEU A 213 9.96 -2.27 -4.41
N TYR A 214 11.10 -1.64 -4.18
CA TYR A 214 12.31 -2.30 -3.71
C TYR A 214 12.76 -1.64 -2.40
N SER A 215 12.74 -2.42 -1.32
CA SER A 215 13.12 -1.96 0.03
C SER A 215 14.58 -2.24 0.29
N LEU A 216 15.34 -1.22 0.70
CA LEU A 216 16.75 -1.37 1.02
C LEU A 216 17.16 -0.63 2.30
N MET A 217 18.16 -1.18 2.99
CA MET A 217 18.88 -0.52 4.08
C MET A 217 20.14 0.11 3.52
N ILE A 218 20.28 1.43 3.65
CA ILE A 218 21.38 2.20 3.05
C ILE A 218 22.73 1.63 3.46
N ASP A 219 22.96 1.47 4.77
CA ASP A 219 24.22 0.94 5.32
C ASP A 219 24.58 -0.45 4.79
N ARG A 220 23.59 -1.22 4.34
CA ARG A 220 23.73 -2.63 3.95
C ARG A 220 23.53 -2.88 2.46
N PHE A 221 23.46 -1.83 1.65
CA PHE A 221 23.18 -1.97 0.23
C PHE A 221 24.46 -1.91 -0.62
N ASN A 222 25.06 -0.74 -0.76
CA ASN A 222 26.27 -0.56 -1.56
C ASN A 222 27.11 0.58 -1.02
N ASN A 223 28.43 0.38 -0.93
CA ASN A 223 29.39 1.40 -0.49
C ASN A 223 29.96 2.10 -1.75
N GLY A 224 29.49 3.31 -2.02
CA GLY A 224 29.93 4.13 -3.16
C GLY A 224 31.01 5.14 -2.83
N ASN A 225 31.08 5.60 -1.57
CA ASN A 225 32.04 6.61 -1.12
C ASN A 225 32.76 6.17 0.16
N LYS A 226 33.96 5.62 -0.01
CA LYS A 226 34.77 5.14 1.14
C LYS A 226 35.29 6.26 2.05
N GLU A 227 35.15 7.53 1.68
CA GLU A 227 35.62 8.65 2.49
C GLU A 227 34.66 8.96 3.65
N ASN A 228 33.38 8.53 3.56
CA ASN A 228 32.39 8.66 4.62
C ASN A 228 32.28 7.41 5.49
N ASP A 229 33.02 6.34 5.17
CA ASP A 229 33.05 5.13 5.98
C ASP A 229 33.31 5.43 7.44
N TRP A 230 32.45 4.90 8.28
CA TRP A 230 32.57 5.06 9.72
C TRP A 230 32.18 3.79 10.45
N LYS A 231 32.93 3.44 11.48
CA LYS A 231 32.59 2.38 12.41
C LYS A 231 32.73 2.93 13.83
N LEU A 232 31.84 2.49 14.71
CA LEU A 232 31.95 2.86 16.12
C LEU A 232 33.21 2.25 16.74
N ASN A 233 33.62 1.06 16.32
CA ASN A 233 34.80 0.35 16.82
C ASN A 233 34.83 0.21 18.34
N SER A 234 33.66 0.09 18.97
CA SER A 234 33.51 -0.09 20.41
C SER A 234 33.63 -1.58 20.77
N PRO A 235 34.31 -1.94 21.88
CA PRO A 235 34.33 -3.30 22.37
C PRO A 235 32.95 -3.80 22.81
N GLU A 236 31.96 -2.90 22.98
CA GLU A 236 30.58 -3.22 23.34
C GLU A 236 29.70 -3.54 22.12
N VAL A 237 30.22 -3.36 20.88
CA VAL A 237 29.45 -3.52 19.63
C VAL A 237 30.13 -4.54 18.74
N LEU A 238 29.44 -5.63 18.43
CA LEU A 238 29.93 -6.62 17.48
C LEU A 238 29.86 -6.05 16.05
N ASP A 239 30.77 -6.48 15.19
CA ASP A 239 30.88 -6.01 13.80
C ASP A 239 29.57 -6.15 13.01
N LYS A 240 28.82 -7.23 13.23
CA LYS A 240 27.50 -7.50 12.59
C LYS A 240 26.46 -6.41 12.85
N VAL A 241 26.55 -5.69 13.97
CA VAL A 241 25.62 -4.63 14.39
C VAL A 241 26.29 -3.25 14.43
N ASP A 242 27.40 -3.10 13.74
CA ASP A 242 28.05 -1.82 13.47
C ASP A 242 27.87 -1.44 11.99
N TYR A 243 28.19 -0.19 11.64
CA TYR A 243 28.12 0.31 10.25
C TYR A 243 28.99 -0.54 9.31
N GLN A 244 28.48 -0.79 8.10
CA GLN A 244 29.18 -1.53 7.04
C GLN A 244 29.55 -0.65 5.85
N GLY A 245 29.17 0.63 5.86
CA GLY A 245 29.60 1.65 4.91
C GLY A 245 28.75 1.81 3.66
N GLY A 246 27.60 1.20 3.58
CA GLY A 246 26.63 1.51 2.51
C GLY A 246 26.13 2.96 2.63
N ASP A 247 25.94 3.62 1.47
CA ASP A 247 25.71 5.06 1.42
C ASP A 247 24.86 5.50 0.21
N ILE A 248 24.49 6.78 0.18
CA ILE A 248 23.70 7.42 -0.89
C ILE A 248 24.43 7.35 -2.24
N ALA A 249 25.76 7.48 -2.24
CA ALA A 249 26.56 7.37 -3.46
C ALA A 249 26.52 5.94 -4.04
N GLY A 250 26.50 4.93 -3.17
CA GLY A 250 26.33 3.54 -3.56
C GLY A 250 24.96 3.25 -4.17
N ILE A 251 23.89 3.83 -3.61
CA ILE A 251 22.55 3.73 -4.22
C ILE A 251 22.56 4.41 -5.59
N THR A 252 23.13 5.62 -5.70
CA THR A 252 23.23 6.37 -6.94
C THR A 252 23.91 5.53 -8.03
N SER A 253 25.04 4.88 -7.70
CA SER A 253 25.76 4.04 -8.66
C SER A 253 24.91 2.86 -9.16
N LYS A 254 24.05 2.27 -8.30
CA LYS A 254 23.14 1.19 -8.69
C LYS A 254 21.92 1.66 -9.49
N ILE A 255 21.52 2.90 -9.33
CA ILE A 255 20.55 3.54 -10.24
C ILE A 255 21.22 3.76 -11.61
N GLU A 256 22.42 4.31 -11.64
CA GLU A 256 23.15 4.60 -12.88
C GLU A 256 23.48 3.35 -13.71
N ASP A 257 23.81 2.23 -13.07
CA ASP A 257 24.08 0.97 -13.76
C ASP A 257 22.82 0.22 -14.22
N GLY A 258 21.63 0.76 -13.89
CA GLY A 258 20.35 0.22 -14.32
C GLY A 258 19.84 -0.96 -13.49
N PHE A 259 20.42 -1.27 -12.34
CA PHE A 259 20.04 -2.42 -11.50
C PHE A 259 18.54 -2.48 -11.22
N PHE A 260 17.95 -1.37 -10.78
CA PHE A 260 16.53 -1.32 -10.42
C PHE A 260 15.60 -1.44 -11.64
N THR A 261 15.93 -0.75 -12.73
CA THR A 261 15.11 -0.76 -13.95
C THR A 261 15.20 -2.11 -14.67
N ASP A 262 16.36 -2.77 -14.67
CA ASP A 262 16.56 -4.11 -15.21
C ASP A 262 15.78 -5.16 -14.40
N LEU A 263 15.71 -5.00 -13.09
CA LEU A 263 14.88 -5.84 -12.22
C LEU A 263 13.38 -5.63 -12.45
N GLY A 264 12.96 -4.47 -12.96
CA GLY A 264 11.55 -4.11 -13.16
C GLY A 264 10.97 -3.23 -12.03
N VAL A 265 11.79 -2.77 -11.10
CA VAL A 265 11.41 -1.85 -10.00
C VAL A 265 10.99 -0.48 -10.55
N THR A 266 10.05 0.17 -9.87
CA THR A 266 9.59 1.54 -10.17
C THR A 266 9.73 2.49 -8.99
N THR A 267 9.85 1.98 -7.77
CA THR A 267 9.96 2.78 -6.56
C THR A 267 11.00 2.19 -5.62
N ILE A 268 11.96 3.00 -5.21
CA ILE A 268 12.97 2.63 -4.22
C ILE A 268 12.53 3.14 -2.85
N TRP A 269 12.37 2.25 -1.89
CA TRP A 269 12.18 2.59 -0.48
C TRP A 269 13.53 2.49 0.22
N ILE A 270 14.09 3.64 0.63
CA ILE A 270 15.35 3.73 1.38
C ILE A 270 15.08 3.79 2.88
N SER A 271 15.91 3.11 3.69
CA SER A 271 15.86 3.20 5.16
C SER A 271 16.06 4.64 5.64
N PRO A 272 15.77 4.98 6.93
CA PRO A 272 15.90 6.36 7.40
C PRO A 272 17.32 6.91 7.23
N ILE A 273 17.41 8.14 6.73
CA ILE A 273 18.67 8.87 6.49
C ILE A 273 18.95 9.94 7.54
N THR A 274 18.08 10.05 8.54
CA THR A 274 18.20 11.05 9.61
C THR A 274 19.40 10.79 10.50
N GLN A 275 19.99 11.87 11.05
CA GLN A 275 21.16 11.78 11.93
C GLN A 275 20.89 10.91 13.15
N ASN A 276 21.63 9.83 13.28
CA ASN A 276 21.61 8.88 14.38
C ASN A 276 22.77 9.11 15.38
N PRO A 277 22.75 8.51 16.60
CA PRO A 277 23.81 8.66 17.58
C PRO A 277 25.17 8.15 17.09
N TYR A 278 26.25 8.70 17.66
CA TYR A 278 27.63 8.28 17.40
C TYR A 278 28.16 7.31 18.48
N ASP A 279 27.30 6.87 19.37
CA ASP A 279 27.60 5.96 20.49
C ASP A 279 26.70 4.71 20.41
N ALA A 280 26.95 3.74 21.29
CA ALA A 280 26.26 2.47 21.32
C ALA A 280 25.04 2.50 22.24
N TRP A 281 23.91 1.98 21.72
CA TRP A 281 22.63 1.93 22.45
C TRP A 281 21.95 0.56 22.30
N GLY A 282 20.84 0.39 23.01
CA GLY A 282 20.15 -0.88 23.06
C GLY A 282 21.00 -2.00 23.70
N GLN A 283 20.43 -3.13 23.96
CA GLN A 283 21.14 -4.26 24.57
C GLN A 283 20.61 -5.59 24.06
N ASN A 284 21.49 -6.37 23.48
CA ASN A 284 21.29 -7.81 23.31
C ASN A 284 22.11 -8.55 24.36
N TYR A 285 21.52 -9.55 25.00
CA TYR A 285 22.15 -10.26 26.12
C TYR A 285 22.82 -11.57 25.72
N ASN A 286 22.57 -12.07 24.51
CA ASN A 286 23.18 -13.30 24.02
C ASN A 286 23.29 -13.32 22.49
N PRO A 287 24.45 -12.97 21.92
CA PRO A 287 25.68 -12.49 22.61
C PRO A 287 25.50 -11.13 23.29
N ASP A 288 26.35 -10.85 24.27
CA ASP A 288 26.36 -9.54 24.93
C ASP A 288 26.91 -8.47 23.98
N THR A 289 26.01 -7.62 23.48
CA THR A 289 26.36 -6.54 22.54
C THR A 289 25.33 -5.41 22.58
N LYS A 290 25.81 -4.19 22.39
CA LYS A 290 24.99 -3.05 21.99
C LYS A 290 25.01 -2.88 20.49
N PHE A 291 24.27 -1.91 19.99
CA PHE A 291 24.13 -1.60 18.55
C PHE A 291 24.64 -0.19 18.27
N SER A 292 25.22 0.02 17.11
CA SER A 292 25.36 1.36 16.53
C SER A 292 24.04 1.77 15.83
N GLY A 293 23.90 3.06 15.47
CA GLY A 293 22.70 3.56 14.78
C GLY A 293 22.65 3.25 13.28
N TYR A 294 23.31 2.21 12.79
CA TYR A 294 23.47 1.88 11.37
C TYR A 294 22.13 1.73 10.59
N HIS A 295 21.08 1.35 11.32
CA HIS A 295 19.76 1.11 10.75
C HIS A 295 18.94 2.38 10.50
N GLY A 296 19.32 3.52 11.10
CA GLY A 296 18.66 4.81 10.89
C GLY A 296 17.47 5.11 11.81
N TYR A 297 16.99 4.16 12.62
CA TYR A 297 15.74 4.28 13.38
C TYR A 297 15.88 4.98 14.75
N TRP A 298 17.01 5.62 15.05
CA TRP A 298 17.21 6.37 16.29
C TRP A 298 17.49 7.87 16.04
N PRO A 299 16.54 8.63 15.47
CA PRO A 299 16.81 9.99 15.02
C PRO A 299 17.13 10.92 16.20
N ILE A 300 18.31 11.53 16.18
CA ILE A 300 18.66 12.68 17.05
C ILE A 300 18.11 13.96 16.41
N TYR A 301 18.26 14.10 15.09
CA TYR A 301 17.74 15.20 14.31
C TYR A 301 16.84 14.64 13.20
N SER A 302 15.57 15.01 13.20
CA SER A 302 14.60 14.52 12.21
C SER A 302 14.71 15.15 10.83
N THR A 303 15.56 16.21 10.67
CA THR A 303 15.66 17.02 9.44
C THR A 303 17.08 17.17 8.92
N VAL A 304 18.03 16.36 9.40
CA VAL A 304 19.44 16.42 9.02
C VAL A 304 19.88 15.08 8.47
N VAL A 305 20.49 15.08 7.28
CA VAL A 305 21.09 13.88 6.70
C VAL A 305 22.25 13.40 7.57
N ASP A 306 22.28 12.11 7.86
CA ASP A 306 23.41 11.49 8.56
C ASP A 306 24.63 11.47 7.63
N LYS A 307 25.72 12.09 8.07
CA LYS A 307 26.94 12.23 7.26
C LYS A 307 27.62 10.91 6.92
N ARG A 308 27.29 9.85 7.67
CA ARG A 308 27.76 8.49 7.39
C ARG A 308 27.07 7.89 6.17
N PHE A 309 25.90 8.41 5.81
CA PHE A 309 25.17 8.03 4.59
C PHE A 309 25.42 8.99 3.42
N GLY A 310 25.85 10.22 3.68
CA GLY A 310 26.15 11.19 2.62
C GLY A 310 25.81 12.62 3.00
N THR A 311 25.73 13.46 1.98
CA THR A 311 25.44 14.89 2.04
C THR A 311 24.09 15.22 1.40
N ASP A 312 23.61 16.44 1.67
CA ASP A 312 22.40 16.98 1.00
C ASP A 312 22.56 17.02 -0.53
N GLU A 313 23.76 17.32 -1.01
CA GLU A 313 24.08 17.38 -2.44
C GLU A 313 24.05 15.99 -3.09
N GLU A 314 24.61 14.97 -2.42
CA GLU A 314 24.54 13.58 -2.88
C GLU A 314 23.10 13.08 -2.88
N LEU A 315 22.29 13.41 -1.88
CA LEU A 315 20.87 13.08 -1.82
C LEU A 315 20.10 13.70 -2.99
N ARG A 316 20.30 15.01 -3.29
CA ARG A 316 19.66 15.65 -4.44
C ARG A 316 20.07 15.03 -5.76
N SER A 317 21.35 14.66 -5.89
CA SER A 317 21.87 13.98 -7.07
C SER A 317 21.23 12.61 -7.27
N MET A 318 21.13 11.81 -6.20
CA MET A 318 20.48 10.49 -6.22
C MET A 318 19.01 10.61 -6.67
N LEU A 319 18.24 11.52 -6.09
CA LEU A 319 16.83 11.74 -6.46
C LEU A 319 16.69 12.16 -7.92
N SER A 320 17.52 13.10 -8.38
CA SER A 320 17.53 13.53 -9.79
C SER A 320 17.89 12.39 -10.75
N THR A 321 18.87 11.55 -10.39
CA THR A 321 19.27 10.38 -11.18
C THR A 321 18.15 9.36 -11.27
N ALA A 322 17.48 9.08 -10.14
CA ALA A 322 16.34 8.18 -10.09
C ALA A 322 15.18 8.67 -10.99
N HIS A 323 14.83 9.94 -10.88
CA HIS A 323 13.78 10.55 -11.72
C HIS A 323 14.15 10.53 -13.20
N GLY A 324 15.43 10.71 -13.54
CA GLY A 324 15.92 10.58 -14.90
C GLY A 324 15.77 9.19 -15.52
N GLN A 325 15.60 8.17 -14.68
CA GLN A 325 15.31 6.78 -15.07
C GLN A 325 13.86 6.36 -14.78
N GLU A 326 12.94 7.29 -14.59
CA GLU A 326 11.53 7.04 -14.29
C GLU A 326 11.31 6.22 -12.99
N LEU A 327 12.23 6.33 -12.03
CA LEU A 327 12.12 5.72 -10.71
C LEU A 327 11.61 6.73 -9.69
N ASN A 328 10.72 6.31 -8.80
CA ASN A 328 10.37 7.04 -7.59
C ASN A 328 11.33 6.68 -6.45
N VAL A 329 11.48 7.58 -5.49
CA VAL A 329 12.18 7.32 -4.23
C VAL A 329 11.30 7.77 -3.07
N ILE A 330 10.98 6.86 -2.16
CA ILE A 330 10.28 7.16 -0.91
C ILE A 330 11.21 7.01 0.28
N LEU A 331 11.08 7.92 1.23
CA LEU A 331 11.88 7.96 2.44
C LEU A 331 11.20 7.19 3.57
N ASP A 332 11.93 6.29 4.21
CA ASP A 332 11.50 5.75 5.51
C ASP A 332 11.60 6.83 6.58
N TYR A 333 10.49 7.16 7.22
CA TYR A 333 10.42 8.24 8.19
C TYR A 333 9.95 7.76 9.55
N VAL A 334 10.78 8.03 10.58
CA VAL A 334 10.49 7.72 11.98
C VAL A 334 9.78 8.90 12.61
N ALA A 335 8.49 8.77 12.86
CA ALA A 335 7.67 9.81 13.49
C ALA A 335 7.32 9.51 14.96
N ASN A 336 7.30 8.23 15.35
CA ASN A 336 6.84 7.79 16.67
C ASN A 336 7.71 8.29 17.83
N HIS A 337 9.02 8.35 17.63
CA HIS A 337 9.98 8.62 18.72
C HIS A 337 11.20 9.41 18.22
N LEU A 338 11.93 9.95 19.18
CA LEU A 338 13.25 10.54 18.98
C LEU A 338 14.24 9.88 19.93
N HIS A 339 15.52 9.91 19.58
CA HIS A 339 16.56 9.49 20.51
C HIS A 339 16.65 10.43 21.72
N ILE A 340 16.93 9.91 22.90
CA ILE A 340 17.00 10.69 24.17
C ILE A 340 17.98 11.87 24.09
N ASN A 341 19.00 11.78 23.25
CA ASN A 341 19.96 12.87 23.01
C ASN A 341 19.45 13.92 22.00
N SER A 342 18.21 13.82 21.54
CA SER A 342 17.65 14.82 20.63
C SER A 342 17.56 16.20 21.31
N PRO A 343 18.03 17.28 20.65
CA PRO A 343 17.83 18.63 21.16
C PRO A 343 16.37 19.02 21.35
N VAL A 344 15.45 18.44 20.58
CA VAL A 344 14.01 18.64 20.74
C VAL A 344 13.55 18.13 22.10
N LEU A 345 13.94 16.93 22.50
CA LEU A 345 13.59 16.37 23.81
C LEU A 345 14.31 17.06 24.97
N GLN A 346 15.51 17.57 24.73
CA GLN A 346 16.21 18.38 25.75
C GLN A 346 15.50 19.71 25.99
N ALA A 347 14.92 20.32 24.94
CA ALA A 347 14.16 21.57 25.06
C ALA A 347 12.73 21.33 25.57
N HIS A 348 12.14 20.18 25.26
CA HIS A 348 10.76 19.81 25.56
C HIS A 348 10.69 18.41 26.18
N PRO A 349 11.19 18.20 27.40
CA PRO A 349 11.17 16.88 28.03
C PRO A 349 9.75 16.36 28.34
N ASP A 350 8.76 17.25 28.32
CA ASP A 350 7.35 16.98 28.50
C ASP A 350 6.62 16.55 27.19
N TRP A 351 7.33 16.45 26.07
CA TRP A 351 6.76 16.02 24.79
C TRP A 351 6.69 14.50 24.61
N THR A 352 7.19 13.75 25.58
CA THR A 352 7.14 12.29 25.57
C THR A 352 5.96 11.76 26.38
N THR A 353 5.52 10.57 26.04
CA THR A 353 4.58 9.81 26.88
C THR A 353 5.25 9.32 28.16
N GLU A 354 4.43 8.92 29.14
CA GLU A 354 4.96 8.47 30.44
C GLU A 354 5.61 7.08 30.34
N LEU A 355 6.88 7.02 30.80
CA LEU A 355 7.60 5.73 30.88
C LEU A 355 7.03 4.81 31.96
N MET A 356 6.49 5.36 33.06
CA MET A 356 5.98 4.55 34.17
C MET A 356 4.47 4.46 34.13
N LEU A 357 3.95 3.24 34.03
CA LEU A 357 2.52 2.97 34.13
C LEU A 357 2.04 3.17 35.59
N PRO A 358 0.73 3.43 35.82
CA PRO A 358 0.18 3.62 37.15
C PRO A 358 0.39 2.43 38.10
N ASP A 359 0.61 1.23 37.57
CA ASP A 359 0.91 0.02 38.35
C ASP A 359 2.39 -0.15 38.69
N GLY A 360 3.26 0.78 38.29
CA GLY A 360 4.69 0.79 38.56
C GLY A 360 5.55 0.00 37.58
N ARG A 361 4.97 -0.58 36.52
CA ARG A 361 5.74 -1.19 35.42
C ARG A 361 6.23 -0.12 34.43
N LYS A 362 7.31 -0.42 33.70
CA LYS A 362 7.71 0.41 32.56
C LYS A 362 6.77 0.17 31.37
N ASN A 363 6.37 1.25 30.71
CA ASN A 363 5.58 1.25 29.48
C ASN A 363 6.51 1.02 28.27
N ILE A 364 7.16 -0.14 28.22
CA ILE A 364 8.05 -0.55 27.14
C ILE A 364 7.52 -1.84 26.53
N GLY A 365 7.40 -1.89 25.19
CA GLY A 365 6.98 -3.09 24.47
C GLY A 365 5.51 -3.49 24.72
N GLN A 366 4.67 -2.56 25.14
CA GLN A 366 3.24 -2.78 25.35
C GLN A 366 2.48 -2.46 24.04
N TRP A 367 2.68 -3.33 23.03
CA TRP A 367 2.34 -3.08 21.63
C TRP A 367 0.84 -3.00 21.32
N ASP A 368 -0.03 -3.43 22.22
CA ASP A 368 -1.47 -3.58 21.99
C ASP A 368 -2.31 -2.95 23.11
N GLY A 369 -3.62 -2.83 22.89
CA GLY A 369 -4.56 -2.30 23.87
C GLY A 369 -4.40 -0.80 24.11
N GLU A 370 -4.71 -0.37 25.36
CA GLU A 370 -4.76 1.06 25.74
C GLU A 370 -3.39 1.76 25.67
N THR A 371 -2.29 1.01 25.78
CA THR A 371 -0.93 1.56 25.78
C THR A 371 -0.33 1.64 24.37
N ARG A 372 -1.02 1.18 23.35
CA ARG A 372 -0.53 1.12 21.97
C ARG A 372 0.04 2.45 21.45
N LEU A 373 -0.58 3.56 21.79
CA LEU A 373 -0.15 4.92 21.36
C LEU A 373 0.86 5.58 22.29
N THR A 374 1.18 4.95 23.41
CA THR A 374 2.03 5.55 24.45
C THR A 374 3.26 4.72 24.81
N THR A 375 3.33 3.47 24.34
CA THR A 375 4.43 2.56 24.69
C THR A 375 5.76 3.00 24.07
N TRP A 376 6.81 2.95 24.85
CA TRP A 376 8.18 3.17 24.37
C TRP A 376 8.73 1.89 23.74
N PHE A 377 9.57 2.03 22.73
CA PHE A 377 10.25 0.89 22.12
C PHE A 377 11.47 0.47 22.91
N ASP A 378 12.21 1.44 23.47
CA ASP A 378 13.29 1.24 24.42
C ASP A 378 13.47 2.54 25.24
N GLU A 379 14.23 2.49 26.34
CA GLU A 379 14.49 3.64 27.22
C GLU A 379 15.22 4.79 26.53
N HIS A 380 16.03 4.49 25.50
CA HIS A 380 16.78 5.51 24.75
C HIS A 380 16.01 6.14 23.58
N ILE A 381 14.81 5.64 23.27
CA ILE A 381 13.94 6.13 22.20
C ILE A 381 12.52 6.39 22.73
N PRO A 382 12.36 7.42 23.58
CA PRO A 382 11.08 7.81 24.15
C PRO A 382 10.04 8.15 23.08
N THR A 383 8.85 7.60 23.23
CA THR A 383 7.71 7.83 22.34
C THR A 383 7.18 9.25 22.55
N LEU A 384 6.95 9.97 21.45
CA LEU A 384 6.36 11.31 21.45
C LEU A 384 4.86 11.25 21.75
N ASP A 385 4.36 12.20 22.54
CA ASP A 385 2.93 12.36 22.82
C ASP A 385 2.23 13.10 21.67
N LEU A 386 2.08 12.36 20.54
CA LEU A 386 1.54 12.90 19.29
C LEU A 386 0.01 13.12 19.33
N GLU A 387 -0.68 12.75 20.42
CA GLU A 387 -2.08 13.13 20.64
C GLU A 387 -2.20 14.61 21.02
N ARG A 388 -1.09 15.21 21.52
CA ARG A 388 -1.04 16.64 21.85
C ARG A 388 -0.71 17.45 20.59
N TYR A 389 -1.56 18.46 20.31
CA TYR A 389 -1.37 19.34 19.15
C TYR A 389 0.01 20.02 19.12
N GLU A 390 0.46 20.56 20.24
CA GLU A 390 1.73 21.26 20.35
C GLU A 390 2.97 20.37 20.08
N VAL A 391 2.81 19.04 20.13
CA VAL A 391 3.81 18.05 19.73
C VAL A 391 3.61 17.64 18.28
N CYS A 392 2.38 17.31 17.91
CA CYS A 392 2.01 16.80 16.61
C CYS A 392 2.30 17.79 15.47
N ASP A 393 1.96 19.08 15.66
CA ASP A 393 2.11 20.12 14.65
C ASP A 393 3.57 20.32 14.19
N PRO A 394 4.57 20.60 15.07
CA PRO A 394 5.96 20.73 14.65
C PRO A 394 6.58 19.41 14.18
N MET A 395 6.12 18.25 14.67
CA MET A 395 6.65 16.96 14.22
C MET A 395 6.16 16.58 12.82
N THR A 396 4.93 16.97 12.44
CA THR A 396 4.49 16.86 11.05
C THR A 396 5.25 17.83 10.13
N ASP A 397 5.62 19.04 10.59
CA ASP A 397 6.50 19.93 9.81
C ASP A 397 7.91 19.36 9.62
N SER A 398 8.42 18.60 10.60
CA SER A 398 9.69 17.89 10.47
C SER A 398 9.63 16.80 9.37
N ALA A 399 8.50 16.09 9.23
CA ALA A 399 8.28 15.18 8.11
C ALA A 399 8.22 15.93 6.77
N LEU A 400 7.48 17.03 6.72
CA LEU A 400 7.35 17.86 5.52
C LEU A 400 8.67 18.45 5.03
N HIS A 401 9.67 18.63 5.92
CA HIS A 401 11.00 19.10 5.54
C HIS A 401 11.56 18.33 4.35
N TRP A 402 11.41 16.99 4.35
CA TRP A 402 12.00 16.11 3.34
C TRP A 402 11.36 16.27 1.97
N VAL A 403 10.04 16.37 1.88
CA VAL A 403 9.34 16.56 0.60
C VAL A 403 9.31 18.02 0.13
N ARG A 404 9.53 18.99 1.02
CA ARG A 404 9.64 20.42 0.66
C ARG A 404 11.05 20.80 0.17
N ASN A 405 12.09 20.24 0.78
CA ASN A 405 13.48 20.63 0.50
C ASN A 405 14.21 19.65 -0.42
N PHE A 406 13.68 18.43 -0.55
CA PHE A 406 14.17 17.39 -1.43
C PHE A 406 13.01 16.87 -2.28
N ASP A 407 13.33 16.29 -3.43
CA ASP A 407 12.32 15.83 -4.38
C ASP A 407 11.94 14.35 -4.15
N PHE A 408 11.71 13.95 -2.90
CA PHE A 408 11.14 12.65 -2.58
C PHE A 408 9.73 12.50 -3.12
N ASP A 409 9.37 11.31 -3.54
CA ASP A 409 8.06 10.96 -4.09
C ASP A 409 7.04 10.57 -3.02
N GLY A 410 7.45 10.54 -1.77
CA GLY A 410 6.62 10.24 -0.63
C GLY A 410 7.36 9.57 0.52
N PHE A 411 6.62 8.80 1.32
CA PHE A 411 7.15 8.19 2.54
C PHE A 411 6.76 6.72 2.68
N ARG A 412 7.65 5.94 3.28
CA ARG A 412 7.26 4.80 4.12
C ARG A 412 7.28 5.30 5.56
N HIS A 413 6.19 5.14 6.26
CA HIS A 413 6.06 5.55 7.64
C HIS A 413 6.31 4.37 8.58
N ASP A 414 7.34 4.53 9.43
CA ASP A 414 7.68 3.58 10.47
C ASP A 414 6.64 3.55 11.57
N ALA A 415 6.40 2.37 12.15
CA ALA A 415 5.61 2.17 13.35
C ALA A 415 4.23 2.86 13.39
N CYS A 416 3.52 2.94 12.25
CA CYS A 416 2.21 3.61 12.15
C CYS A 416 1.22 3.14 13.20
N LYS A 417 1.26 1.86 13.56
CA LYS A 417 0.45 1.26 14.62
C LYS A 417 0.44 2.06 15.92
N HIS A 418 1.56 2.72 16.24
CA HIS A 418 1.83 3.41 17.50
C HIS A 418 1.61 4.93 17.43
N ILE A 419 1.14 5.42 16.28
CA ILE A 419 0.94 6.85 16.01
C ILE A 419 -0.57 7.14 15.89
N PRO A 420 -1.08 8.19 16.57
CA PRO A 420 -2.50 8.53 16.52
C PRO A 420 -2.96 8.96 15.12
N LEU A 421 -4.22 8.71 14.80
CA LEU A 421 -4.81 9.00 13.50
C LEU A 421 -4.74 10.50 13.13
N ASP A 422 -4.78 11.38 14.12
CA ASP A 422 -4.73 12.83 13.91
C ASP A 422 -3.37 13.31 13.36
N TYR A 423 -2.28 12.61 13.69
CA TYR A 423 -0.98 12.87 13.09
C TYR A 423 -1.00 12.67 11.57
N TRP A 424 -1.59 11.57 11.11
CA TRP A 424 -1.67 11.23 9.69
C TRP A 424 -2.55 12.19 8.92
N ARG A 425 -3.67 12.60 9.53
CA ARG A 425 -4.55 13.62 8.95
C ARG A 425 -3.86 14.96 8.81
N MET A 426 -3.15 15.39 9.86
CA MET A 426 -2.39 16.63 9.85
C MET A 426 -1.30 16.59 8.79
N LEU A 427 -0.50 15.53 8.75
CA LEU A 427 0.58 15.38 7.78
C LEU A 427 0.03 15.40 6.34
N THR A 428 -0.98 14.59 6.05
CA THR A 428 -1.61 14.50 4.72
C THR A 428 -2.22 15.84 4.30
N HIS A 429 -2.96 16.50 5.20
CA HIS A 429 -3.51 17.83 4.95
C HIS A 429 -2.42 18.86 4.64
N LYS A 430 -1.36 18.92 5.45
CA LYS A 430 -0.22 19.81 5.21
C LYS A 430 0.50 19.51 3.89
N MET A 431 0.69 18.25 3.54
CA MET A 431 1.28 17.84 2.26
C MET A 431 0.46 18.37 1.08
N LYS A 432 -0.83 18.10 1.06
CA LYS A 432 -1.73 18.49 -0.03
C LYS A 432 -1.91 20.00 -0.12
N SER A 433 -2.15 20.68 0.99
CA SER A 433 -2.37 22.13 0.99
C SER A 433 -1.12 22.93 0.62
N SER A 434 0.08 22.47 1.00
CA SER A 434 1.33 23.17 0.69
C SER A 434 1.97 22.77 -0.64
N MET A 435 1.60 21.63 -1.21
CA MET A 435 2.16 21.08 -2.45
C MET A 435 1.06 20.47 -3.34
N PRO A 436 0.03 21.28 -3.73
CA PRO A 436 -1.15 20.76 -4.43
C PRO A 436 -0.84 20.18 -5.82
N ASP A 437 0.28 20.58 -6.43
CA ASP A 437 0.71 20.10 -7.75
C ASP A 437 1.63 18.87 -7.69
N ARG A 438 1.90 18.36 -6.49
CA ARG A 438 2.75 17.17 -6.29
C ARG A 438 1.92 15.97 -5.86
N GLU A 439 2.06 14.89 -6.61
CA GLU A 439 1.53 13.58 -6.25
C GLU A 439 2.56 12.86 -5.37
N LEU A 440 2.29 12.81 -4.06
CA LEU A 440 3.13 12.19 -3.06
C LEU A 440 2.41 10.96 -2.50
N TRP A 441 3.10 9.82 -2.47
CA TRP A 441 2.54 8.56 -2.00
C TRP A 441 3.05 8.19 -0.61
N GLN A 442 2.13 7.73 0.23
CA GLN A 442 2.41 7.35 1.60
C GLN A 442 2.05 5.89 1.84
N ILE A 443 3.00 5.11 2.32
CA ILE A 443 2.76 3.73 2.76
C ILE A 443 3.21 3.56 4.20
N GLY A 444 2.40 2.93 5.05
CA GLY A 444 2.68 2.79 6.47
C GLY A 444 2.91 1.36 6.92
N GLU A 445 3.50 1.22 8.09
CA GLU A 445 3.72 -0.06 8.73
C GLU A 445 2.80 -0.25 9.94
N THR A 446 1.84 -1.17 9.82
CA THR A 446 0.93 -1.56 10.90
C THR A 446 0.79 -3.07 10.97
N TYR A 447 1.20 -3.66 12.09
CA TYR A 447 0.90 -5.06 12.40
C TYR A 447 -0.43 -5.12 13.15
N GLY A 448 -1.43 -5.80 12.61
CA GLY A 448 -2.75 -5.90 13.23
C GLY A 448 -3.74 -6.65 12.35
N ASP A 449 -4.99 -6.65 12.78
CA ASP A 449 -6.10 -7.13 11.97
C ASP A 449 -6.47 -6.13 10.86
N VAL A 450 -7.32 -6.54 9.96
CA VAL A 450 -7.76 -5.73 8.82
C VAL A 450 -8.50 -4.44 9.25
N GLU A 451 -9.14 -4.43 10.41
CA GLU A 451 -9.85 -3.25 10.94
C GLU A 451 -8.84 -2.19 11.39
N LEU A 452 -7.81 -2.58 12.15
CA LEU A 452 -6.73 -1.68 12.57
C LEU A 452 -5.96 -1.14 11.38
N ILE A 453 -5.48 -2.02 10.48
CA ILE A 453 -4.76 -1.61 9.26
C ILE A 453 -5.62 -0.67 8.41
N GLY A 454 -6.88 -1.03 8.18
CA GLY A 454 -7.84 -0.24 7.41
C GLY A 454 -8.15 1.13 8.03
N SER A 455 -7.96 1.31 9.35
CA SER A 455 -8.19 2.60 10.00
C SER A 455 -7.21 3.68 9.56
N TYR A 456 -6.01 3.30 9.07
CA TYR A 456 -4.98 4.22 8.61
C TYR A 456 -5.07 4.58 7.12
N VAL A 457 -5.87 3.86 6.33
CA VAL A 457 -6.05 4.08 4.89
C VAL A 457 -7.45 4.61 4.56
N LYS A 458 -7.96 5.51 5.37
CA LYS A 458 -9.22 6.24 5.16
C LYS A 458 -8.95 7.55 4.42
N SER A 459 -10.02 8.19 3.95
CA SER A 459 -9.92 9.54 3.34
C SER A 459 -9.20 10.52 4.26
N GLY A 460 -8.26 11.30 3.71
CA GLY A 460 -7.45 12.26 4.45
C GLY A 460 -6.33 11.66 5.30
N MET A 461 -6.12 10.36 5.20
CA MET A 461 -5.06 9.61 5.88
C MET A 461 -3.94 9.25 4.89
N ILE A 462 -3.13 8.24 5.22
CA ILE A 462 -2.11 7.71 4.32
C ILE A 462 -2.75 6.84 3.21
N ASP A 463 -2.05 6.68 2.09
CA ASP A 463 -2.59 6.05 0.88
C ASP A 463 -2.61 4.52 0.99
N SER A 464 -1.66 3.95 1.72
CA SER A 464 -1.38 2.51 1.75
C SER A 464 -0.85 2.05 3.09
N GLN A 465 -0.95 0.74 3.34
CA GLN A 465 -0.27 0.01 4.41
C GLN A 465 0.37 -1.26 3.84
N PHE A 466 1.34 -1.86 4.52
CA PHE A 466 1.77 -3.21 4.18
C PHE A 466 0.70 -4.22 4.60
N ASP A 467 0.36 -5.15 3.70
CA ASP A 467 -0.56 -6.25 3.99
C ASP A 467 0.19 -7.42 4.65
N PHE A 468 0.45 -7.29 5.94
CA PHE A 468 1.09 -8.35 6.72
C PHE A 468 0.23 -9.60 6.86
N ASN A 469 -1.11 -9.47 6.76
CA ASN A 469 -2.01 -10.63 6.82
C ASN A 469 -1.83 -11.51 5.59
N LEU A 470 -1.73 -10.91 4.39
CA LEU A 470 -1.40 -11.64 3.17
C LEU A 470 0.00 -12.27 3.24
N TYR A 471 1.01 -11.53 3.73
CA TYR A 471 2.37 -12.08 3.89
C TYR A 471 2.40 -13.28 4.82
N HIS A 472 1.83 -13.17 6.02
CA HIS A 472 1.86 -14.25 7.01
C HIS A 472 1.08 -15.48 6.52
N THR A 473 -0.10 -15.29 5.92
CA THR A 473 -0.88 -16.39 5.37
C THR A 473 -0.14 -17.07 4.21
N SER A 474 0.42 -16.29 3.27
CA SER A 474 1.18 -16.85 2.14
C SER A 474 2.42 -17.60 2.62
N ARG A 475 3.16 -17.05 3.58
CA ARG A 475 4.29 -17.71 4.23
C ARG A 475 3.87 -19.06 4.80
N ASP A 476 2.85 -19.07 5.63
CA ASP A 476 2.41 -20.27 6.34
C ASP A 476 1.92 -21.34 5.36
N VAL A 477 1.17 -20.96 4.32
CA VAL A 477 0.67 -21.89 3.30
C VAL A 477 1.78 -22.48 2.43
N ILE A 478 2.76 -21.66 2.04
CA ILE A 478 3.86 -22.13 1.17
C ILE A 478 4.84 -23.03 1.93
N VAL A 479 5.06 -22.77 3.21
CA VAL A 479 6.05 -23.47 4.05
C VAL A 479 5.45 -24.69 4.73
N ASP A 480 4.21 -24.61 5.22
CA ASP A 480 3.52 -25.73 5.89
C ASP A 480 2.63 -26.50 4.90
N GLU A 481 3.07 -27.69 4.55
CA GLU A 481 2.38 -28.57 3.58
C GLU A 481 0.96 -29.00 4.03
N ALA A 482 0.58 -28.79 5.30
CA ALA A 482 -0.77 -29.06 5.79
C ALA A 482 -1.76 -27.92 5.53
N ARG A 483 -1.28 -26.74 5.14
CA ARG A 483 -2.09 -25.57 4.79
C ARG A 483 -2.65 -25.64 3.37
N SER A 484 -3.60 -24.76 3.07
CA SER A 484 -4.39 -24.75 1.85
C SER A 484 -4.28 -23.44 1.06
N MET A 485 -4.28 -23.51 -0.27
CA MET A 485 -4.41 -22.32 -1.13
C MET A 485 -5.74 -21.57 -0.92
N ARG A 486 -6.75 -22.23 -0.33
CA ARG A 486 -8.00 -21.57 0.09
C ARG A 486 -7.74 -20.47 1.11
N ASP A 487 -6.74 -20.63 1.97
CA ASP A 487 -6.41 -19.64 3.01
C ASP A 487 -5.84 -18.36 2.36
N ILE A 488 -4.99 -18.48 1.32
CA ILE A 488 -4.47 -17.33 0.58
C ILE A 488 -5.60 -16.64 -0.20
N ALA A 489 -6.45 -17.40 -0.89
CA ALA A 489 -7.57 -16.83 -1.62
C ALA A 489 -8.52 -16.07 -0.66
N ALA A 490 -8.80 -16.62 0.51
CA ALA A 490 -9.66 -16.00 1.50
C ALA A 490 -9.08 -14.68 2.05
N VAL A 491 -7.78 -14.62 2.35
CA VAL A 491 -7.15 -13.39 2.86
C VAL A 491 -7.10 -12.29 1.79
N VAL A 492 -6.94 -12.64 0.51
CA VAL A 492 -7.03 -11.65 -0.59
C VAL A 492 -8.45 -11.09 -0.70
N GLU A 493 -9.47 -11.93 -0.59
CA GLU A 493 -10.87 -11.48 -0.58
C GLU A 493 -11.19 -10.61 0.66
N GLU A 494 -10.62 -10.92 1.81
CA GLU A 494 -10.72 -10.11 3.04
C GLU A 494 -10.05 -8.75 2.86
N SER A 495 -8.85 -8.70 2.28
CA SER A 495 -8.13 -7.46 1.95
C SER A 495 -8.92 -6.58 0.99
N GLU A 496 -9.49 -7.15 -0.10
CA GLU A 496 -10.36 -6.39 -1.01
C GLU A 496 -11.64 -5.87 -0.31
N ALA A 497 -12.20 -6.65 0.60
CA ALA A 497 -13.40 -6.23 1.34
C ALA A 497 -13.10 -5.10 2.34
N ALA A 498 -11.91 -5.12 2.96
CA ALA A 498 -11.50 -4.15 3.97
C ALA A 498 -10.92 -2.85 3.38
N TYR A 499 -10.11 -2.97 2.32
CA TYR A 499 -9.34 -1.86 1.75
C TYR A 499 -9.86 -1.39 0.39
N GLY A 500 -10.81 -2.10 -0.22
CA GLY A 500 -11.32 -1.88 -1.57
C GLY A 500 -10.60 -2.74 -2.63
N SER A 501 -11.26 -3.01 -3.74
CA SER A 501 -10.75 -3.90 -4.79
C SER A 501 -9.50 -3.35 -5.51
N HIS A 502 -9.34 -2.03 -5.51
CA HIS A 502 -8.20 -1.35 -6.12
C HIS A 502 -7.35 -0.65 -5.04
N HIS A 503 -7.07 -1.34 -3.95
CA HIS A 503 -6.14 -0.84 -2.94
C HIS A 503 -4.70 -0.88 -3.43
N THR A 504 -3.87 0.00 -2.88
CA THR A 504 -2.42 0.05 -3.14
C THR A 504 -1.60 -0.54 -1.99
N MET A 505 -2.18 -1.47 -1.23
CA MET A 505 -1.50 -2.11 -0.10
C MET A 505 -0.22 -2.79 -0.55
N GLY A 506 0.84 -2.67 0.25
CA GLY A 506 2.16 -3.24 -0.06
C GLY A 506 2.22 -4.74 0.24
N ASN A 507 2.42 -5.55 -0.78
CA ASN A 507 2.57 -7.00 -0.68
C ASN A 507 4.05 -7.35 -0.66
N ILE A 508 4.60 -7.82 0.46
CA ILE A 508 6.03 -7.97 0.71
C ILE A 508 6.55 -9.40 0.47
N THR A 509 7.82 -9.53 0.07
CA THR A 509 8.56 -10.79 0.18
C THR A 509 9.09 -11.02 1.59
N GLY A 510 9.36 -9.96 2.31
CA GLY A 510 9.92 -9.84 3.63
C GLY A 510 10.32 -8.39 3.90
N ASN A 511 10.97 -8.15 5.03
CA ASN A 511 11.58 -6.86 5.35
C ASN A 511 12.75 -7.04 6.33
N HIS A 512 13.37 -5.93 6.73
CA HIS A 512 14.50 -5.92 7.65
C HIS A 512 14.19 -6.39 9.10
N ASP A 513 12.90 -6.65 9.42
CA ASP A 513 12.42 -7.12 10.75
C ASP A 513 11.87 -8.55 10.71
N LYS A 514 12.09 -9.28 9.62
CA LYS A 514 11.59 -10.63 9.42
C LYS A 514 12.72 -11.58 9.01
N PRO A 515 12.68 -12.87 9.43
CA PRO A 515 13.55 -13.87 8.84
C PRO A 515 13.40 -13.88 7.33
N ARG A 516 14.47 -14.16 6.61
CA ARG A 516 14.41 -14.33 5.17
C ARG A 516 13.47 -15.47 4.81
N PHE A 517 12.49 -15.18 3.95
CA PHE A 517 11.48 -16.15 3.56
C PHE A 517 12.08 -17.47 3.03
N ILE A 518 13.16 -17.36 2.27
CA ILE A 518 13.83 -18.53 1.69
C ILE A 518 14.39 -19.48 2.75
N SER A 519 14.87 -18.99 3.88
CA SER A 519 15.37 -19.81 5.00
C SER A 519 14.24 -20.54 5.72
N LEU A 520 13.06 -19.92 5.81
CA LEU A 520 11.84 -20.55 6.30
C LEU A 520 11.37 -21.63 5.33
N ALA A 521 11.25 -21.31 4.04
CA ALA A 521 10.78 -22.24 3.01
C ALA A 521 11.74 -23.41 2.80
N GLY A 522 13.05 -23.19 2.91
CA GLY A 522 14.08 -24.21 2.83
C GLY A 522 14.24 -25.04 4.10
N GLY A 523 13.60 -24.66 5.19
CA GLY A 523 13.52 -25.41 6.45
C GLY A 523 14.72 -25.25 7.38
N ASP A 524 15.66 -24.32 7.13
CA ASP A 524 16.74 -24.05 8.07
C ASP A 524 16.28 -23.20 9.27
N MET A 525 15.29 -22.31 9.03
CA MET A 525 14.60 -21.57 10.07
C MET A 525 13.21 -22.18 10.33
N PRO A 526 12.80 -22.36 11.60
CA PRO A 526 11.49 -22.88 11.93
C PRO A 526 10.39 -21.84 11.67
N LEU A 527 9.21 -22.31 11.28
CA LEU A 527 8.00 -21.51 11.27
C LEU A 527 7.54 -21.31 12.73
N GLY A 528 7.56 -20.10 13.21
CA GLY A 528 7.15 -19.78 14.57
C GLY A 528 6.53 -18.39 14.68
N TRP A 529 5.73 -18.17 15.73
CA TRP A 529 5.09 -16.88 16.01
C TRP A 529 6.10 -15.79 16.39
N TYR A 530 7.21 -16.21 16.97
CA TYR A 530 8.31 -15.33 17.32
C TYR A 530 9.42 -15.58 16.31
N ASP A 531 9.61 -14.64 15.42
CA ASP A 531 10.72 -14.60 14.48
C ASP A 531 12.01 -14.66 15.29
N ASP A 532 12.60 -15.83 15.38
CA ASP A 532 13.70 -16.06 16.28
C ASP A 532 14.98 -15.40 15.74
N LYS A 533 15.53 -14.48 16.51
CA LYS A 533 16.81 -13.81 16.24
C LYS A 533 18.00 -14.66 16.65
N ALA A 534 17.83 -15.58 17.61
CA ALA A 534 18.92 -16.31 18.24
C ALA A 534 19.74 -17.17 17.27
N PRO A 535 19.16 -17.91 16.32
CA PRO A 535 19.95 -18.70 15.39
C PRO A 535 20.99 -17.90 14.62
N GLY A 536 20.63 -16.71 14.10
CA GLY A 536 21.53 -15.83 13.34
C GLY A 536 22.67 -15.22 14.15
N TRP A 537 22.59 -15.24 15.48
CA TRP A 537 23.69 -14.84 16.36
C TRP A 537 24.71 -15.94 16.56
N HIS A 538 24.35 -17.22 16.44
CA HIS A 538 25.15 -18.34 16.90
C HIS A 538 25.59 -19.29 15.81
N ARG A 539 25.00 -19.18 14.61
CA ARG A 539 25.38 -19.99 13.45
C ARG A 539 25.08 -19.25 12.15
N GLU A 540 25.73 -19.67 11.11
CA GLU A 540 25.36 -19.29 9.75
C GLU A 540 23.97 -19.84 9.41
N ILE A 541 23.13 -19.02 8.79
CA ILE A 541 21.82 -19.41 8.28
C ILE A 541 21.97 -19.69 6.78
N VAL A 542 21.37 -20.80 6.37
CA VAL A 542 21.42 -21.27 4.97
C VAL A 542 20.00 -21.44 4.41
N VAL A 543 19.88 -21.84 3.17
CA VAL A 543 18.57 -22.17 2.59
C VAL A 543 18.02 -23.50 3.09
N GLY A 544 18.90 -24.45 3.51
CA GLY A 544 18.51 -25.80 3.86
C GLY A 544 18.21 -26.64 2.62
N ASP A 545 16.94 -26.89 2.30
CA ASP A 545 16.54 -27.50 1.03
C ASP A 545 16.43 -26.43 -0.06
N MET A 546 17.40 -26.43 -0.98
CA MET A 546 17.50 -25.44 -2.06
C MET A 546 16.27 -25.44 -2.99
N TYR A 547 15.72 -26.61 -3.31
CA TYR A 547 14.54 -26.69 -4.16
C TYR A 547 13.30 -26.10 -3.47
N LYS A 548 13.04 -26.49 -2.24
CA LYS A 548 11.91 -25.97 -1.44
C LYS A 548 12.03 -24.46 -1.23
N GLY A 549 13.22 -23.99 -0.84
CA GLY A 549 13.49 -22.59 -0.56
C GLY A 549 13.26 -21.71 -1.78
N HIS A 550 13.90 -22.03 -2.90
CA HIS A 550 13.82 -21.22 -4.11
C HIS A 550 12.45 -21.28 -4.78
N THR A 551 11.82 -22.46 -4.92
CA THR A 551 10.46 -22.55 -5.48
C THR A 551 9.42 -21.91 -4.59
N GLY A 552 9.60 -21.98 -3.26
CA GLY A 552 8.73 -21.30 -2.31
C GLY A 552 8.79 -19.78 -2.42
N LEU A 553 10.01 -19.22 -2.50
CA LEU A 553 10.21 -17.78 -2.68
C LEU A 553 9.69 -17.29 -4.05
N GLU A 554 9.86 -18.11 -5.09
CA GLU A 554 9.33 -17.81 -6.42
C GLU A 554 7.80 -17.79 -6.44
N LEU A 555 7.14 -18.76 -5.76
CA LEU A 555 5.68 -18.76 -5.58
C LEU A 555 5.19 -17.53 -4.82
N LEU A 556 5.86 -17.11 -3.73
CA LEU A 556 5.51 -15.89 -3.01
C LEU A 556 5.60 -14.67 -3.92
N LYS A 557 6.67 -14.54 -4.72
CA LYS A 557 6.81 -13.45 -5.69
C LYS A 557 5.74 -13.49 -6.77
N ALA A 558 5.36 -14.69 -7.26
CA ALA A 558 4.27 -14.83 -8.21
C ALA A 558 2.93 -14.36 -7.62
N ILE A 559 2.64 -14.70 -6.35
CA ILE A 559 1.43 -14.22 -5.64
C ILE A 559 1.44 -12.70 -5.55
N ILE A 560 2.46 -12.11 -4.91
CA ILE A 560 2.48 -10.66 -4.63
C ILE A 560 2.54 -9.81 -5.90
N SER A 561 3.07 -10.33 -7.01
CA SER A 561 3.15 -9.63 -8.28
C SER A 561 1.85 -9.67 -9.09
N THR A 562 0.90 -10.55 -8.75
CA THR A 562 -0.28 -10.80 -9.58
C THR A 562 -1.62 -10.53 -8.89
N VAL A 563 -1.68 -10.59 -7.56
CA VAL A 563 -2.87 -10.17 -6.78
C VAL A 563 -3.01 -8.64 -6.74
N PRO A 564 -4.18 -8.08 -6.31
CA PRO A 564 -4.34 -6.66 -6.04
C PRO A 564 -3.30 -6.14 -5.03
N GLY A 565 -2.94 -4.86 -5.12
CA GLY A 565 -1.91 -4.22 -4.31
C GLY A 565 -0.61 -4.00 -5.07
N VAL A 566 0.44 -3.60 -4.36
CA VAL A 566 1.74 -3.17 -4.87
C VAL A 566 2.82 -4.12 -4.36
N PRO A 567 3.53 -4.87 -5.23
CA PRO A 567 4.59 -5.76 -4.78
C PRO A 567 5.77 -4.99 -4.22
N CYS A 568 6.38 -5.53 -3.16
CA CYS A 568 7.57 -5.00 -2.52
C CYS A 568 8.60 -6.10 -2.31
N ILE A 569 9.77 -5.94 -2.95
CA ILE A 569 10.90 -6.86 -2.84
C ILE A 569 11.87 -6.31 -1.80
N TYR A 570 12.25 -7.09 -0.83
CA TYR A 570 13.32 -6.74 0.10
C TYR A 570 14.69 -7.07 -0.51
N GLN A 571 15.68 -6.16 -0.36
CA GLN A 571 17.04 -6.36 -0.90
C GLN A 571 17.58 -7.76 -0.61
N GLY A 572 18.09 -8.44 -1.63
CA GLY A 572 18.61 -9.80 -1.55
C GLY A 572 17.59 -10.91 -1.82
N ASP A 573 16.28 -10.64 -1.69
CA ASP A 573 15.25 -11.65 -1.98
C ASP A 573 15.15 -11.94 -3.48
N GLU A 574 15.58 -11.02 -4.34
CA GLU A 574 15.70 -11.25 -5.79
C GLU A 574 16.71 -12.36 -6.13
N TYR A 575 17.72 -12.56 -5.29
CA TYR A 575 18.70 -13.65 -5.39
C TYR A 575 18.34 -14.87 -4.54
N GLY A 576 17.52 -14.67 -3.51
CA GLY A 576 17.24 -15.68 -2.49
C GLY A 576 18.36 -15.78 -1.44
N VAL A 577 18.79 -14.62 -0.92
CA VAL A 577 19.75 -14.53 0.19
C VAL A 577 19.13 -15.10 1.47
N PRO A 578 19.78 -16.06 2.18
CA PRO A 578 19.29 -16.59 3.45
C PRO A 578 19.53 -15.62 4.63
N GLY A 579 18.88 -15.86 5.76
CA GLY A 579 19.08 -15.15 7.00
C GLY A 579 18.01 -15.47 8.05
N ALA A 580 18.37 -15.39 9.33
CA ALA A 580 17.43 -15.33 10.44
C ALA A 580 16.83 -13.93 10.52
N ASN A 581 16.12 -13.60 11.61
CA ASN A 581 15.65 -12.26 11.85
C ASN A 581 16.80 -11.31 12.24
N ASP A 582 16.49 -10.00 12.36
CA ASP A 582 17.42 -8.93 12.76
C ASP A 582 18.41 -9.39 13.86
N PRO A 583 19.72 -9.21 13.64
CA PRO A 583 20.39 -8.49 12.54
C PRO A 583 20.84 -9.37 11.37
N ASP A 584 20.56 -10.66 11.36
CA ASP A 584 21.10 -11.61 10.41
C ASP A 584 20.54 -11.44 8.98
N ASN A 585 19.29 -10.99 8.86
CA ASN A 585 18.65 -10.64 7.59
C ASN A 585 19.16 -9.33 6.98
N ARG A 586 20.11 -8.64 7.64
CA ARG A 586 20.65 -7.32 7.29
C ARG A 586 22.12 -7.35 6.89
N ASP A 587 22.59 -8.45 6.33
CA ASP A 587 23.96 -8.54 5.83
C ASP A 587 24.15 -7.63 4.60
N MET A 588 25.41 -7.23 4.36
CA MET A 588 25.77 -6.39 3.21
C MET A 588 25.40 -7.09 1.91
N MET A 589 24.74 -6.34 1.02
CA MET A 589 24.28 -6.84 -0.27
C MET A 589 25.45 -7.26 -1.15
N THR A 590 25.34 -8.42 -1.77
CA THR A 590 26.19 -8.86 -2.89
C THR A 590 25.36 -8.83 -4.17
N PHE A 591 25.92 -8.31 -5.25
CA PHE A 591 25.22 -8.15 -6.53
C PHE A 591 25.59 -9.25 -7.53
N GLU A 592 26.11 -10.37 -7.04
CA GLU A 592 26.55 -11.51 -7.84
C GLU A 592 25.79 -12.77 -7.40
N CYS A 593 25.43 -13.61 -8.38
CA CYS A 593 24.87 -14.92 -8.10
C CYS A 593 25.99 -15.90 -7.76
N GLU A 594 25.89 -16.59 -6.65
CA GLU A 594 26.87 -17.56 -6.17
C GLU A 594 26.68 -18.97 -6.78
N ASN A 595 25.47 -19.24 -7.28
CA ASN A 595 25.07 -20.54 -7.80
C ASN A 595 23.91 -20.47 -8.80
N ASP A 596 23.61 -21.57 -9.45
CA ASP A 596 22.55 -21.68 -10.47
C ASP A 596 21.13 -21.40 -9.91
N TYR A 597 20.88 -21.68 -8.63
CA TYR A 597 19.59 -21.40 -8.00
C TYR A 597 19.36 -19.90 -7.85
N GLN A 598 20.39 -19.17 -7.43
CA GLN A 598 20.32 -17.71 -7.34
C GLN A 598 20.17 -17.06 -8.71
N THR A 599 20.86 -17.57 -9.74
CA THR A 599 20.71 -17.09 -11.11
C THR A 599 19.27 -17.26 -11.61
N LYS A 600 18.68 -18.45 -11.42
CA LYS A 600 17.28 -18.70 -11.78
C LYS A 600 16.31 -17.84 -10.97
N GLN A 601 16.58 -17.63 -9.69
CA GLN A 601 15.77 -16.81 -8.81
C GLN A 601 15.75 -15.36 -9.28
N LEU A 602 16.89 -14.79 -9.66
CA LEU A 602 17.00 -13.45 -10.20
C LEU A 602 16.23 -13.32 -11.54
N GLU A 603 16.44 -14.28 -12.46
CA GLU A 603 15.72 -14.29 -13.74
C GLU A 603 14.21 -14.39 -13.57
N ALA A 604 13.72 -15.27 -12.68
CA ALA A 604 12.29 -15.42 -12.37
C ALA A 604 11.73 -14.13 -11.75
N THR A 605 12.49 -13.47 -10.86
CA THR A 605 12.08 -12.19 -10.27
C THR A 605 11.91 -11.12 -11.34
N LYS A 606 12.91 -10.94 -12.21
CA LYS A 606 12.85 -10.02 -13.35
C LYS A 606 11.64 -10.31 -14.23
N ALA A 607 11.44 -11.56 -14.61
CA ALA A 607 10.33 -11.96 -15.47
C ALA A 607 8.96 -11.63 -14.85
N LEU A 608 8.74 -11.95 -13.58
CA LEU A 608 7.49 -11.66 -12.86
C LEU A 608 7.19 -10.15 -12.79
N LEU A 609 8.20 -9.35 -12.42
CA LEU A 609 8.02 -7.90 -12.29
C LEU A 609 7.79 -7.23 -13.66
N HIS A 610 8.46 -7.69 -14.73
CA HIS A 610 8.23 -7.20 -16.08
C HIS A 610 6.87 -7.62 -16.64
N VAL A 611 6.39 -8.84 -16.36
CA VAL A 611 5.03 -9.28 -16.72
C VAL A 611 3.99 -8.36 -16.07
N ARG A 612 4.15 -8.02 -14.77
CA ARG A 612 3.26 -7.07 -14.11
C ARG A 612 3.29 -5.69 -14.77
N ARG A 613 4.47 -5.14 -15.03
CA ARG A 613 4.62 -3.82 -15.68
C ARG A 613 4.02 -3.77 -17.09
N GLY A 614 4.01 -4.87 -17.79
CA GLY A 614 3.45 -4.98 -19.15
C GLY A 614 1.96 -5.27 -19.21
N SER A 615 1.27 -5.44 -18.07
CA SER A 615 -0.11 -5.90 -18.01
C SER A 615 -1.04 -4.90 -17.32
N MET A 616 -1.88 -4.19 -18.08
CA MET A 616 -2.95 -3.36 -17.52
C MET A 616 -3.89 -4.18 -16.61
N PRO A 617 -4.29 -5.42 -16.96
CA PRO A 617 -5.05 -6.27 -16.04
C PRO A 617 -4.37 -6.49 -14.69
N LEU A 618 -3.06 -6.71 -14.60
CA LEU A 618 -2.37 -6.93 -13.33
C LEU A 618 -2.23 -5.64 -12.50
N MET A 619 -2.16 -4.47 -13.14
CA MET A 619 -2.04 -3.18 -12.46
C MET A 619 -3.40 -2.61 -12.03
N TYR A 620 -4.37 -2.56 -12.96
CA TYR A 620 -5.65 -1.88 -12.80
C TYR A 620 -6.88 -2.79 -12.96
N GLY A 621 -6.68 -4.07 -13.27
CA GLY A 621 -7.78 -4.99 -13.53
C GLY A 621 -8.53 -5.40 -12.27
N ASP A 622 -9.78 -5.77 -12.49
CA ASP A 622 -10.64 -6.39 -11.49
C ASP A 622 -10.08 -7.75 -11.08
N PHE A 623 -10.47 -8.24 -9.92
CA PHE A 623 -10.00 -9.53 -9.42
C PHE A 623 -11.15 -10.50 -9.20
N ARG A 624 -10.96 -11.76 -9.63
CA ARG A 624 -11.91 -12.85 -9.38
C ARG A 624 -11.21 -14.20 -9.26
N THR A 625 -11.46 -14.93 -8.19
CA THR A 625 -11.12 -16.36 -8.09
C THR A 625 -12.02 -17.17 -9.04
N LEU A 626 -11.42 -17.98 -9.91
CA LEU A 626 -12.13 -18.90 -10.81
C LEU A 626 -12.16 -20.33 -10.27
N TYR A 627 -11.10 -20.75 -9.59
CA TYR A 627 -10.98 -22.07 -8.98
C TYR A 627 -10.02 -22.01 -7.80
N VAL A 628 -10.33 -22.68 -6.71
CA VAL A 628 -9.41 -22.89 -5.60
C VAL A 628 -9.70 -24.20 -4.88
N ASP A 629 -8.64 -24.96 -4.63
CA ASP A 629 -8.65 -26.13 -3.74
C ASP A 629 -7.47 -26.07 -2.74
N ASP A 630 -7.09 -27.18 -2.16
CA ASP A 630 -5.99 -27.21 -1.20
C ASP A 630 -4.61 -27.05 -1.83
N ALA A 631 -4.49 -27.28 -3.14
CA ALA A 631 -3.24 -27.28 -3.88
C ALA A 631 -3.12 -26.11 -4.85
N VAL A 632 -4.18 -25.84 -5.57
CA VAL A 632 -4.20 -24.97 -6.74
C VAL A 632 -5.14 -23.81 -6.53
N TRP A 633 -4.71 -22.64 -6.95
CA TRP A 633 -5.53 -21.44 -7.05
C TRP A 633 -5.44 -20.85 -8.43
N VAL A 634 -6.61 -20.61 -9.07
CA VAL A 634 -6.71 -19.93 -10.36
C VAL A 634 -7.60 -18.72 -10.22
N PHE A 635 -7.08 -17.56 -10.62
CA PHE A 635 -7.82 -16.30 -10.61
C PHE A 635 -7.63 -15.52 -11.90
N LEU A 636 -8.54 -14.59 -12.13
CA LEU A 636 -8.60 -13.70 -13.28
C LEU A 636 -8.41 -12.25 -12.85
N ARG A 637 -7.61 -11.51 -13.60
CA ARG A 637 -7.55 -10.05 -13.62
C ARG A 637 -8.07 -9.59 -14.97
N HIS A 638 -9.04 -8.67 -15.00
CA HIS A 638 -9.67 -8.25 -16.26
C HIS A 638 -9.70 -6.72 -16.35
N TYR A 639 -9.41 -6.16 -17.52
CA TYR A 639 -9.35 -4.73 -17.77
C TYR A 639 -9.65 -4.43 -19.23
N MET A 640 -10.71 -3.65 -19.53
CA MET A 640 -11.06 -3.14 -20.87
C MET A 640 -11.08 -4.22 -21.97
N GLY A 641 -11.64 -5.40 -21.65
CA GLY A 641 -11.74 -6.53 -22.58
C GLY A 641 -10.50 -7.41 -22.66
N GLU A 642 -9.39 -7.00 -22.07
CA GLU A 642 -8.19 -7.81 -21.88
C GLU A 642 -8.18 -8.50 -20.52
N TRP A 643 -7.51 -9.63 -20.41
CA TRP A 643 -7.40 -10.32 -19.13
C TRP A 643 -6.05 -11.04 -18.95
N THR A 644 -5.64 -11.15 -17.70
CA THR A 644 -4.55 -12.01 -17.27
C THR A 644 -5.12 -13.05 -16.30
N MET A 645 -4.90 -14.32 -16.58
CA MET A 645 -5.24 -15.45 -15.71
C MET A 645 -3.96 -15.96 -15.05
N VAL A 646 -4.01 -16.22 -13.77
CA VAL A 646 -2.90 -16.77 -12.99
C VAL A 646 -3.33 -18.07 -12.35
N ALA A 647 -2.54 -19.12 -12.53
CA ALA A 647 -2.71 -20.41 -11.86
C ALA A 647 -1.46 -20.72 -11.04
N LEU A 648 -1.63 -21.05 -9.78
CA LEU A 648 -0.58 -21.31 -8.80
C LEU A 648 -0.76 -22.71 -8.22
N ASN A 649 0.32 -23.45 -7.98
CA ASN A 649 0.30 -24.78 -7.37
C ASN A 649 1.40 -24.90 -6.31
N ILE A 650 1.00 -25.11 -5.05
CA ILE A 650 1.93 -25.24 -3.91
C ILE A 650 2.39 -26.68 -3.65
N ARG A 651 1.86 -27.67 -4.37
CA ARG A 651 2.21 -29.09 -4.16
C ARG A 651 3.38 -29.53 -5.04
N TYR A 652 3.93 -30.69 -4.70
CA TYR A 652 5.08 -31.30 -5.39
C TYR A 652 4.69 -32.15 -6.60
N ASP A 653 3.40 -32.24 -6.91
CA ASP A 653 2.86 -32.89 -8.09
C ASP A 653 2.24 -31.84 -9.01
N ALA A 654 2.41 -32.00 -10.33
CA ALA A 654 1.75 -31.15 -11.29
C ALA A 654 0.22 -31.37 -11.26
N ALA A 655 -0.54 -30.31 -11.51
CA ALA A 655 -2.00 -30.33 -11.49
C ALA A 655 -2.57 -29.93 -12.86
N ASN A 656 -3.67 -30.59 -13.27
CA ASN A 656 -4.45 -30.19 -14.41
C ASN A 656 -5.82 -29.68 -13.96
N VAL A 657 -6.16 -28.46 -14.34
CA VAL A 657 -7.39 -27.80 -13.90
C VAL A 657 -8.11 -27.22 -15.13
N THR A 658 -9.42 -27.41 -15.19
CA THR A 658 -10.26 -26.74 -16.19
C THR A 658 -11.12 -25.68 -15.51
N VAL A 659 -11.05 -24.44 -16.00
CA VAL A 659 -11.83 -23.32 -15.49
C VAL A 659 -12.79 -22.77 -16.55
N GLN A 660 -13.89 -22.17 -16.07
CA GLN A 660 -14.85 -21.46 -16.89
C GLN A 660 -14.63 -19.95 -16.76
N LEU A 661 -14.42 -19.26 -17.87
CA LEU A 661 -14.38 -17.81 -17.93
C LEU A 661 -15.78 -17.20 -17.77
N PRO A 662 -15.89 -15.99 -17.18
CA PRO A 662 -17.11 -15.17 -17.28
C PRO A 662 -17.51 -14.92 -18.76
N GLU A 663 -18.78 -14.65 -19.02
CA GLU A 663 -19.31 -14.50 -20.40
C GLU A 663 -18.63 -13.37 -21.19
N PHE A 664 -18.22 -12.29 -20.52
CA PHE A 664 -17.53 -11.17 -21.15
C PHE A 664 -16.03 -11.45 -21.45
N ALA A 665 -15.43 -12.49 -20.85
CA ALA A 665 -14.06 -12.89 -21.11
C ALA A 665 -14.00 -14.06 -22.11
N LYS A 666 -13.26 -13.88 -23.20
CA LYS A 666 -13.19 -14.89 -24.29
C LYS A 666 -11.81 -15.53 -24.31
N CYS A 667 -11.73 -16.84 -24.56
CA CYS A 667 -10.47 -17.58 -24.56
C CYS A 667 -9.73 -17.65 -25.92
N GLY A 668 -10.27 -17.06 -26.97
CA GLY A 668 -9.60 -17.12 -28.28
C GLY A 668 -8.35 -16.23 -28.32
N GLY A 669 -7.22 -16.79 -28.78
CA GLY A 669 -5.96 -16.03 -28.89
C GLY A 669 -5.18 -15.88 -27.59
N LEU A 670 -5.41 -16.77 -26.60
CA LEU A 670 -4.64 -16.78 -25.35
C LEU A 670 -3.15 -17.09 -25.60
N GLU A 671 -2.28 -16.51 -24.77
CA GLU A 671 -0.83 -16.71 -24.78
C GLU A 671 -0.32 -16.96 -23.37
N VAL A 672 0.58 -17.92 -23.19
CA VAL A 672 1.31 -18.10 -21.93
C VAL A 672 2.38 -17.01 -21.85
N ALA A 673 2.13 -16.01 -21.01
CA ALA A 673 3.04 -14.88 -20.82
C ALA A 673 4.28 -15.26 -19.98
N LEU A 674 4.07 -16.11 -18.98
CA LEU A 674 5.13 -16.64 -18.13
C LEU A 674 4.66 -17.92 -17.44
N ALA A 675 5.52 -18.93 -17.35
CA ALA A 675 5.26 -20.13 -16.57
C ALA A 675 6.54 -20.77 -16.06
N THR A 676 6.46 -21.52 -14.98
CA THR A 676 7.51 -22.47 -14.61
C THR A 676 7.54 -23.61 -15.63
N GLU A 677 8.67 -24.31 -15.73
CA GLU A 677 8.91 -25.34 -16.74
C GLU A 677 7.79 -26.41 -16.76
N GLY A 678 7.21 -26.64 -17.93
CA GLY A 678 6.08 -27.57 -18.13
C GLY A 678 4.70 -26.95 -17.92
N GLY A 679 4.59 -25.64 -17.66
CA GLY A 679 3.32 -24.93 -17.56
C GLY A 679 2.69 -24.68 -18.92
N GLU A 680 1.40 -25.03 -19.07
CA GLU A 680 0.66 -24.89 -20.33
C GLU A 680 -0.77 -24.40 -20.10
N ALA A 681 -1.33 -23.76 -21.12
CA ALA A 681 -2.74 -23.32 -21.14
C ALA A 681 -3.36 -23.58 -22.52
N LYS A 682 -4.59 -24.06 -22.54
CA LYS A 682 -5.32 -24.39 -23.77
C LYS A 682 -6.78 -23.98 -23.72
N CYS A 683 -7.24 -23.21 -24.70
CA CYS A 683 -8.65 -22.92 -24.88
C CYS A 683 -9.38 -24.17 -25.45
N LEU A 684 -10.41 -24.65 -24.74
CA LEU A 684 -11.25 -25.77 -25.14
C LEU A 684 -12.52 -25.34 -25.89
N GLY A 685 -12.73 -24.02 -26.04
CA GLY A 685 -13.97 -23.46 -26.59
C GLY A 685 -15.01 -23.18 -25.48
N GLU A 686 -16.04 -22.41 -25.83
CA GLU A 686 -17.14 -22.04 -24.93
C GLU A 686 -16.65 -21.38 -23.58
N GLY A 687 -15.55 -20.62 -23.63
CA GLY A 687 -14.97 -19.97 -22.46
C GLY A 687 -14.25 -20.92 -21.50
N ARG A 688 -14.03 -22.19 -21.85
CA ARG A 688 -13.30 -23.13 -21.01
C ARG A 688 -11.81 -23.13 -21.33
N ILE A 689 -10.99 -23.07 -20.27
CA ILE A 689 -9.53 -23.14 -20.38
C ILE A 689 -9.03 -24.31 -19.55
N GLU A 690 -8.21 -25.15 -20.15
CA GLU A 690 -7.44 -26.19 -19.48
C GLU A 690 -6.04 -25.67 -19.17
N LEU A 691 -5.59 -25.84 -17.94
CA LEU A 691 -4.29 -25.42 -17.42
C LEU A 691 -3.52 -26.63 -16.91
N SER A 692 -2.28 -26.79 -17.35
CA SER A 692 -1.30 -27.70 -16.74
C SER A 692 -0.39 -26.86 -15.85
N VAL A 693 -0.56 -26.96 -14.53
CA VAL A 693 0.20 -26.18 -13.54
C VAL A 693 1.31 -27.03 -12.94
N PRO A 694 2.58 -26.67 -13.16
CA PRO A 694 3.71 -27.46 -12.66
C PRO A 694 3.74 -27.58 -11.13
N ALA A 695 4.45 -28.60 -10.66
CA ALA A 695 4.74 -28.77 -9.23
C ALA A 695 5.48 -27.54 -8.68
N ARG A 696 5.03 -27.01 -7.52
CA ARG A 696 5.64 -25.83 -6.89
C ARG A 696 5.84 -24.67 -7.88
N GLY A 697 4.83 -24.44 -8.73
CA GLY A 697 4.97 -23.52 -9.85
C GLY A 697 3.70 -22.75 -10.20
N TYR A 698 3.77 -22.04 -11.31
CA TYR A 698 2.68 -21.17 -11.78
C TYR A 698 2.59 -21.12 -13.31
N VAL A 699 1.45 -20.67 -13.79
CA VAL A 699 1.18 -20.32 -15.21
C VAL A 699 0.45 -18.99 -15.25
N ILE A 700 1.00 -18.02 -15.98
CA ILE A 700 0.39 -16.71 -16.23
C ILE A 700 0.02 -16.64 -17.71
N VAL A 701 -1.25 -16.39 -17.99
CA VAL A 701 -1.83 -16.40 -19.33
C VAL A 701 -2.46 -15.05 -19.62
N ASN A 702 -2.15 -14.46 -20.75
CA ASN A 702 -2.74 -13.20 -21.23
C ASN A 702 -3.66 -13.44 -22.43
N LYS A 703 -4.62 -12.50 -22.63
CA LYS A 703 -5.40 -12.38 -23.84
C LYS A 703 -5.68 -10.92 -24.15
#